data_1490022c3cc8460a9d717174c223bedb
#
_entry.id   1490022c3cc8460a9d717174c223bedb
#
_cell.length_a   1.000
_cell.length_b   1.000
_cell.length_c   1.000
_cell.angle_alpha   90.00
_cell.angle_beta   90.00
_cell.angle_gamma   90.00
#
_symmetry.space_group_name_H-M   'P 1'
#
loop_
_entity.id
_entity.type
_entity.pdbx_description
1 polymer ?
#
loop_
_entity_poly.entity_id
_entity_poly.type
_entity_poly.pdbx_seq_one_letter_code
_entity_poly.pdbx_strand_id
1 'polypeptide(L)'
;MTENLCWANAALRRRFCLLALIILPSLLAARTMYLLLPHKGDENIELAMVGLFGVLFAWISVGFWTAVAGVWVTLRGYDRFTVTLSCPEALDLPDPEVRTAILFPVYNEDVNSFMAGIRTVLHSLRATGQASRFDIFILSDSTNPESWVAEEEAWHEFCRDEEAFGQVFYRRRRSNLSRKSGNIADFCRRWGANYRYMIVYDADSLMRGSTMIRMVQAMELHPSVGILQTAPKAMNSRSLISRVQQFANHLYGPVFAAGLHYWQLGEAQYWGHNAIIRIEPFMAHCQLPRLPGKGPLSGEILSHDFVESALMRKAGYGVWLAYELDGSWEETPPTLIDELIRDRRWCQGNLQHSRLIFAHGFFPTHRALFVNGIMSYGSALLWALFLIMSSLQAVVEILVPPTYFPSTRTLFPVWPTWYPQWALTLLSSTAVLLFLPKLLAMLLVIAKGAARGFGGVWAMSCGVLGEIVVSTFLAPVRMLFHSLFVVTTLLGWRVTWSAQNRGGAGTSWADAFRFHWWGTLLGFAWGGAIWVVNPGFFWWLSPIVAGLALSIPLSVWSSRTSWGEAAKNCGLFLTPPEIRAPEEVAALAENLRRPTPYSPFLLSRRQGFIRAVVIPSVHALHIALNRHQRRYSPAQVKRMQKLEAEALAKGPKALDRKARSAILSDPASLHRLHVQVWELEDGPQAAQWGLCPDERE
;
A
#
# COMPACT_ATOMS: atom_id res chain seq x y z
N MET A 1 19.24 -27.17 -12.04
CA MET A 1 20.33 -26.22 -12.33
C MET A 1 20.25 -25.63 -13.74
N THR A 2 19.88 -26.39 -14.75
CA THR A 2 19.78 -25.94 -16.15
C THR A 2 18.64 -24.96 -16.47
N GLU A 3 17.47 -25.06 -15.82
CA GLU A 3 16.35 -24.12 -15.99
C GLU A 3 16.68 -22.70 -15.50
N ASN A 4 17.43 -22.60 -14.39
CA ASN A 4 17.82 -21.30 -13.82
C ASN A 4 18.77 -20.50 -14.74
N LEU A 5 19.57 -21.17 -15.56
CA LEU A 5 20.50 -20.49 -16.46
C LEU A 5 19.81 -19.85 -17.68
N CYS A 6 18.69 -20.39 -18.12
CA CYS A 6 17.99 -19.92 -19.32
C CYS A 6 17.33 -18.53 -19.09
N TRP A 7 16.60 -18.34 -18.00
CA TRP A 7 15.96 -17.05 -17.73
C TRP A 7 16.95 -15.98 -17.25
N ALA A 8 18.03 -16.36 -16.53
CA ALA A 8 19.02 -15.41 -16.04
C ALA A 8 19.74 -14.68 -17.18
N ASN A 9 20.14 -15.41 -18.25
CA ASN A 9 20.75 -14.82 -19.43
C ASN A 9 19.76 -13.90 -20.18
N ALA A 10 18.50 -14.30 -20.28
CA ALA A 10 17.45 -13.47 -20.88
C ALA A 10 17.23 -12.18 -20.05
N ALA A 11 17.16 -12.30 -18.73
CA ALA A 11 17.04 -11.17 -17.82
C ALA A 11 18.20 -10.17 -17.98
N LEU A 12 19.44 -10.66 -18.05
CA LEU A 12 20.61 -9.81 -18.24
C LEU A 12 20.51 -8.99 -19.54
N ARG A 13 20.18 -9.64 -20.67
CA ARG A 13 20.01 -8.95 -21.96
C ARG A 13 18.90 -7.91 -21.92
N ARG A 14 17.73 -8.27 -21.37
CA ARG A 14 16.58 -7.36 -21.24
C ARG A 14 16.93 -6.14 -20.39
N ARG A 15 17.61 -6.34 -19.27
CA ARG A 15 18.03 -5.27 -18.34
C ARG A 15 19.09 -4.37 -18.98
N PHE A 16 20.02 -4.93 -19.74
CA PHE A 16 21.00 -4.13 -20.47
C PHE A 16 20.31 -3.23 -21.49
N CYS A 17 19.37 -3.78 -22.28
CA CYS A 17 18.56 -2.98 -23.22
C CYS A 17 17.78 -1.88 -22.49
N LEU A 18 17.13 -2.21 -21.36
CA LEU A 18 16.39 -1.24 -20.55
C LEU A 18 17.29 -0.10 -20.05
N LEU A 19 18.48 -0.43 -19.53
CA LEU A 19 19.44 0.57 -19.07
C LEU A 19 19.90 1.48 -20.21
N ALA A 20 20.19 0.93 -21.39
CA ALA A 20 20.56 1.72 -22.56
C ALA A 20 19.44 2.67 -22.99
N LEU A 21 18.19 2.17 -23.02
CA LEU A 21 16.99 2.94 -23.36
C LEU A 21 16.66 4.03 -22.30
N ILE A 22 17.10 3.88 -21.07
CA ILE A 22 16.96 4.92 -20.03
C ILE A 22 18.10 5.92 -20.14
N ILE A 23 19.34 5.45 -20.18
CA ILE A 23 20.53 6.32 -20.03
C ILE A 23 20.72 7.19 -21.29
N LEU A 24 20.66 6.61 -22.49
CA LEU A 24 20.95 7.36 -23.72
C LEU A 24 19.99 8.55 -23.95
N PRO A 25 18.64 8.38 -23.87
CA PRO A 25 17.72 9.51 -23.99
C PRO A 25 17.89 10.52 -22.86
N SER A 26 18.20 10.06 -21.63
CA SER A 26 18.39 10.96 -20.49
C SER A 26 19.64 11.84 -20.63
N LEU A 27 20.72 11.29 -21.15
CA LEU A 27 21.93 12.08 -21.46
C LEU A 27 21.66 13.09 -22.56
N LEU A 28 20.89 12.70 -23.60
CA LEU A 28 20.50 13.61 -24.68
C LEU A 28 19.60 14.75 -24.13
N ALA A 29 18.62 14.41 -23.28
CA ALA A 29 17.75 15.40 -22.65
C ALA A 29 18.52 16.34 -21.71
N ALA A 30 19.46 15.82 -20.92
CA ALA A 30 20.34 16.63 -20.08
C ALA A 30 21.25 17.56 -20.92
N ARG A 31 21.80 17.07 -22.05
CA ARG A 31 22.53 17.91 -23.01
C ARG A 31 21.65 19.00 -23.59
N THR A 32 20.42 18.68 -23.98
CA THR A 32 19.47 19.65 -24.52
C THR A 32 19.14 20.71 -23.46
N MET A 33 18.94 20.30 -22.19
CA MET A 33 18.76 21.24 -21.06
C MET A 33 19.97 22.17 -20.89
N TYR A 34 21.18 21.61 -20.94
CA TYR A 34 22.42 22.40 -20.89
C TYR A 34 22.49 23.45 -21.98
N LEU A 35 22.11 23.12 -23.23
CA LEU A 35 22.11 24.03 -24.36
C LEU A 35 20.99 25.08 -24.30
N LEU A 36 19.92 24.78 -23.57
CA LEU A 36 18.78 25.68 -23.37
C LEU A 36 19.10 26.82 -22.39
N LEU A 37 19.93 26.54 -21.36
CA LEU A 37 20.23 27.50 -20.31
C LEU A 37 21.05 28.68 -20.83
N PRO A 38 20.78 29.92 -20.35
CA PRO A 38 21.36 31.15 -20.89
C PRO A 38 22.88 31.19 -20.88
N HIS A 39 23.50 30.72 -19.80
CA HIS A 39 24.96 30.73 -19.60
C HIS A 39 25.62 29.39 -19.92
N LYS A 40 24.86 28.45 -20.50
CA LYS A 40 25.36 27.10 -20.92
C LYS A 40 26.13 26.37 -19.84
N GLY A 41 25.68 26.45 -18.60
CA GLY A 41 26.31 25.74 -17.45
C GLY A 41 27.53 26.42 -16.86
N ASP A 42 27.86 27.66 -17.23
CA ASP A 42 28.97 28.43 -16.62
C ASP A 42 28.65 28.80 -15.16
N GLU A 43 27.37 28.85 -14.81
CA GLU A 43 26.91 29.06 -13.44
C GLU A 43 26.64 27.73 -12.73
N ASN A 44 27.03 27.62 -11.45
CA ASN A 44 26.82 26.41 -10.64
C ASN A 44 25.33 26.02 -10.51
N ILE A 45 24.42 27.02 -10.52
CA ILE A 45 22.98 26.76 -10.44
C ILE A 45 22.47 26.06 -11.70
N GLU A 46 22.91 26.48 -12.87
CA GLU A 46 22.55 25.89 -14.15
C GLU A 46 23.07 24.45 -14.24
N LEU A 47 24.32 24.20 -13.84
CA LEU A 47 24.88 22.84 -13.84
C LEU A 47 24.11 21.92 -12.91
N ALA A 48 23.73 22.40 -11.72
CA ALA A 48 22.90 21.63 -10.79
C ALA A 48 21.49 21.34 -11.36
N MET A 49 20.88 22.30 -12.06
CA MET A 49 19.60 22.10 -12.76
C MET A 49 19.69 21.04 -13.85
N VAL A 50 20.77 21.04 -14.65
CA VAL A 50 21.02 20.00 -15.66
C VAL A 50 21.14 18.61 -15.02
N GLY A 51 21.88 18.51 -13.92
CA GLY A 51 22.02 17.26 -13.17
C GLY A 51 20.69 16.75 -12.60
N LEU A 52 19.92 17.64 -11.93
CA LEU A 52 18.60 17.30 -11.40
C LEU A 52 17.64 16.88 -12.51
N PHE A 53 17.59 17.62 -13.61
CA PHE A 53 16.75 17.30 -14.76
C PHE A 53 17.12 15.95 -15.35
N GLY A 54 18.41 15.65 -15.56
CA GLY A 54 18.87 14.38 -16.09
C GLY A 54 18.46 13.20 -15.22
N VAL A 55 18.59 13.31 -13.89
CA VAL A 55 18.16 12.28 -12.93
C VAL A 55 16.64 12.09 -12.95
N LEU A 56 15.86 13.18 -12.98
CA LEU A 56 14.40 13.12 -13.03
C LEU A 56 13.91 12.53 -14.36
N PHE A 57 14.52 12.91 -15.48
CA PHE A 57 14.20 12.37 -16.79
C PHE A 57 14.50 10.87 -16.87
N ALA A 58 15.65 10.44 -16.32
CA ALA A 58 15.97 9.02 -16.21
C ALA A 58 14.94 8.26 -15.35
N TRP A 59 14.51 8.87 -14.25
CA TRP A 59 13.51 8.28 -13.35
C TRP A 59 12.17 8.03 -14.05
N ILE A 60 11.62 9.02 -14.75
CA ILE A 60 10.35 8.85 -15.48
C ILE A 60 10.51 7.90 -16.67
N SER A 61 11.69 7.84 -17.28
CA SER A 61 12.00 6.91 -18.38
C SER A 61 11.94 5.45 -17.93
N VAL A 62 12.25 5.10 -16.68
CA VAL A 62 12.08 3.73 -16.14
C VAL A 62 10.62 3.28 -16.27
N GLY A 63 9.68 4.11 -15.81
CA GLY A 63 8.25 3.82 -15.91
C GLY A 63 7.78 3.69 -17.37
N PHE A 64 8.21 4.60 -18.22
CA PHE A 64 7.88 4.60 -19.64
C PHE A 64 8.32 3.30 -20.34
N TRP A 65 9.58 2.92 -20.24
CA TRP A 65 10.09 1.74 -20.90
C TRP A 65 9.56 0.44 -20.28
N THR A 66 9.24 0.46 -19.00
CA THR A 66 8.52 -0.66 -18.34
C THR A 66 7.14 -0.83 -18.97
N ALA A 67 6.39 0.24 -19.17
CA ALA A 67 5.09 0.17 -19.82
C ALA A 67 5.19 -0.28 -21.31
N VAL A 68 6.15 0.23 -22.05
CA VAL A 68 6.40 -0.20 -23.46
C VAL A 68 6.71 -1.69 -23.53
N ALA A 69 7.57 -2.20 -22.65
CA ALA A 69 7.84 -3.64 -22.56
C ALA A 69 6.58 -4.44 -22.22
N GLY A 70 5.73 -3.91 -21.31
CA GLY A 70 4.46 -4.54 -20.97
C GLY A 70 3.46 -4.57 -22.10
N VAL A 71 3.34 -3.49 -22.89
CA VAL A 71 2.54 -3.47 -24.11
C VAL A 71 3.03 -4.55 -25.08
N TRP A 72 4.35 -4.63 -25.26
CA TRP A 72 4.96 -5.63 -26.13
C TRP A 72 4.65 -7.08 -25.70
N VAL A 73 4.80 -7.38 -24.41
CA VAL A 73 4.45 -8.70 -23.84
C VAL A 73 2.97 -9.00 -24.06
N THR A 74 2.10 -8.03 -23.76
CA THR A 74 0.65 -8.20 -23.82
C THR A 74 0.11 -8.34 -25.25
N LEU A 75 0.76 -7.73 -26.25
CA LEU A 75 0.46 -7.91 -27.68
C LEU A 75 0.86 -9.29 -28.19
N ARG A 76 1.90 -9.89 -27.62
CA ARG A 76 2.35 -11.26 -27.96
C ARG A 76 1.62 -12.36 -27.20
N GLY A 77 0.69 -12.01 -26.31
CA GLY A 77 -0.02 -12.91 -25.41
C GLY A 77 0.68 -12.97 -24.06
N TYR A 78 1.67 -13.84 -23.91
CA TYR A 78 2.41 -14.03 -22.67
C TYR A 78 3.92 -14.07 -22.89
N ASP A 79 4.67 -13.78 -21.82
CA ASP A 79 6.12 -14.02 -21.84
C ASP A 79 6.40 -15.53 -21.70
N ARG A 80 7.38 -16.04 -22.42
CA ARG A 80 7.76 -17.46 -22.37
C ARG A 80 8.24 -17.95 -21.01
N PHE A 81 8.59 -17.03 -20.10
CA PHE A 81 9.03 -17.34 -18.74
C PHE A 81 7.91 -17.18 -17.70
N THR A 82 6.67 -17.07 -18.14
CA THR A 82 5.52 -17.02 -17.23
C THR A 82 5.35 -18.39 -16.56
N VAL A 83 5.56 -18.43 -15.25
CA VAL A 83 5.64 -19.66 -14.45
C VAL A 83 4.33 -20.45 -14.46
N THR A 84 3.20 -19.76 -14.51
CA THR A 84 1.87 -20.36 -14.41
C THR A 84 1.36 -20.97 -15.72
N LEU A 85 2.01 -20.71 -16.86
CA LEU A 85 1.61 -21.29 -18.15
C LEU A 85 1.79 -22.80 -18.20
N SER A 86 2.64 -23.35 -17.34
CA SER A 86 2.84 -24.82 -17.21
C SER A 86 1.79 -25.50 -16.33
N CYS A 87 0.92 -24.74 -15.67
CA CYS A 87 -0.11 -25.29 -14.78
C CYS A 87 -1.19 -26.00 -15.61
N PRO A 88 -1.65 -27.21 -15.16
CA PRO A 88 -2.75 -27.92 -15.80
C PRO A 88 -4.04 -27.10 -15.73
N GLU A 89 -4.95 -27.26 -16.70
CA GLU A 89 -6.25 -26.57 -16.68
C GLU A 89 -7.14 -26.99 -15.50
N ALA A 90 -7.05 -28.26 -15.10
CA ALA A 90 -7.78 -28.77 -13.94
C ALA A 90 -7.29 -28.11 -12.62
N LEU A 91 -8.24 -27.88 -11.71
CA LEU A 91 -7.94 -27.27 -10.40
C LEU A 91 -7.61 -28.35 -9.34
N ASP A 92 -6.93 -29.40 -9.74
CA ASP A 92 -6.54 -30.48 -8.83
C ASP A 92 -5.14 -30.26 -8.27
N LEU A 93 -4.96 -30.55 -7.00
CA LEU A 93 -3.67 -30.55 -6.33
C LEU A 93 -3.14 -32.00 -6.30
N PRO A 94 -2.02 -32.27 -7.00
CA PRO A 94 -1.57 -33.63 -7.23
C PRO A 94 -1.12 -34.36 -5.95
N ASP A 95 -0.51 -33.67 -5.01
CA ASP A 95 -0.02 -34.25 -3.76
C ASP A 95 -1.03 -34.05 -2.63
N PRO A 96 -1.65 -35.13 -2.10
CA PRO A 96 -2.63 -35.04 -1.04
C PRO A 96 -2.08 -34.54 0.29
N GLU A 97 -0.79 -34.57 0.52
CA GLU A 97 -0.17 -34.14 1.78
C GLU A 97 0.18 -32.63 1.78
N VAL A 98 0.11 -31.95 0.62
CA VAL A 98 0.40 -30.55 0.55
C VAL A 98 -0.70 -29.72 1.22
N ARG A 99 -0.35 -29.04 2.29
CA ARG A 99 -1.21 -28.09 2.99
C ARG A 99 -0.68 -26.67 2.86
N THR A 100 -1.60 -25.74 2.73
CA THR A 100 -1.30 -24.30 2.59
C THR A 100 -2.01 -23.52 3.70
N ALA A 101 -1.28 -22.67 4.40
CA ALA A 101 -1.84 -21.74 5.39
C ALA A 101 -2.19 -20.41 4.72
N ILE A 102 -3.39 -19.91 4.95
CA ILE A 102 -3.81 -18.56 4.55
C ILE A 102 -3.73 -17.68 5.78
N LEU A 103 -2.91 -16.64 5.72
CA LEU A 103 -2.61 -15.77 6.85
C LEU A 103 -3.27 -14.41 6.67
N PHE A 104 -4.13 -14.03 7.63
CA PHE A 104 -4.75 -12.72 7.75
C PHE A 104 -4.17 -11.97 8.97
N PRO A 105 -3.08 -11.23 8.84
CA PRO A 105 -2.59 -10.35 9.90
C PRO A 105 -3.53 -9.17 10.08
N VAL A 106 -4.08 -8.99 11.29
CA VAL A 106 -5.02 -7.90 11.62
C VAL A 106 -4.50 -7.04 12.76
N TYR A 107 -4.75 -5.73 12.71
CA TYR A 107 -4.34 -4.76 13.72
C TYR A 107 -5.36 -3.64 13.89
N ASN A 108 -6.30 -3.79 14.83
CA ASN A 108 -7.39 -2.84 15.07
C ASN A 108 -8.21 -2.48 13.81
N GLU A 109 -8.36 -3.44 12.90
CA GLU A 109 -9.15 -3.30 11.68
C GLU A 109 -10.66 -3.40 11.99
N ASP A 110 -11.49 -3.00 11.03
CA ASP A 110 -12.93 -3.24 11.12
C ASP A 110 -13.23 -4.73 11.03
N VAL A 111 -13.79 -5.27 12.12
CA VAL A 111 -14.03 -6.72 12.26
C VAL A 111 -14.99 -7.24 11.19
N ASN A 112 -16.03 -6.46 10.86
CA ASN A 112 -17.02 -6.86 9.86
C ASN A 112 -16.38 -6.96 8.47
N SER A 113 -15.49 -6.03 8.16
CA SER A 113 -14.83 -5.98 6.86
C SER A 113 -13.94 -7.20 6.62
N PHE A 114 -12.98 -7.47 7.53
CA PHE A 114 -12.09 -8.60 7.31
C PHE A 114 -12.78 -9.96 7.46
N MET A 115 -13.79 -10.10 8.33
CA MET A 115 -14.56 -11.34 8.45
C MET A 115 -15.41 -11.61 7.20
N ALA A 116 -15.99 -10.57 6.59
CA ALA A 116 -16.66 -10.70 5.29
C ALA A 116 -15.68 -11.17 4.19
N GLY A 117 -14.45 -10.66 4.20
CA GLY A 117 -13.37 -11.13 3.33
C GLY A 117 -13.05 -12.60 3.53
N ILE A 118 -12.84 -13.04 4.79
CA ILE A 118 -12.56 -14.44 5.14
C ILE A 118 -13.69 -15.35 4.69
N ARG A 119 -14.96 -14.96 4.91
CA ARG A 119 -16.15 -15.70 4.46
C ARG A 119 -16.14 -15.89 2.95
N THR A 120 -15.87 -14.83 2.22
CA THR A 120 -15.80 -14.88 0.75
C THR A 120 -14.69 -15.80 0.26
N VAL A 121 -13.50 -15.72 0.87
CA VAL A 121 -12.35 -16.59 0.54
C VAL A 121 -12.68 -18.06 0.83
N LEU A 122 -13.28 -18.37 1.98
CA LEU A 122 -13.65 -19.73 2.36
C LEU A 122 -14.68 -20.32 1.39
N HIS A 123 -15.72 -19.55 1.03
CA HIS A 123 -16.74 -20.01 0.07
C HIS A 123 -16.14 -20.21 -1.32
N SER A 124 -15.28 -19.30 -1.80
CA SER A 124 -14.61 -19.46 -3.08
C SER A 124 -13.68 -20.69 -3.12
N LEU A 125 -13.00 -20.99 -2.01
CA LEU A 125 -12.22 -22.23 -1.88
C LEU A 125 -13.10 -23.48 -1.85
N ARG A 126 -14.20 -23.47 -1.11
CA ARG A 126 -15.14 -24.60 -1.04
C ARG A 126 -15.73 -24.92 -2.41
N ALA A 127 -16.04 -23.89 -3.21
CA ALA A 127 -16.53 -24.06 -4.58
C ALA A 127 -15.53 -24.79 -5.50
N THR A 128 -14.23 -24.79 -5.18
CA THR A 128 -13.23 -25.53 -5.96
C THR A 128 -13.10 -27.00 -5.58
N GLY A 129 -13.71 -27.45 -4.50
CA GLY A 129 -13.56 -28.81 -3.96
C GLY A 129 -12.22 -29.07 -3.23
N GLN A 130 -11.30 -28.09 -3.18
CA GLN A 130 -9.96 -28.24 -2.60
C GLN A 130 -9.81 -27.57 -1.22
N ALA A 131 -10.91 -27.11 -0.61
CA ALA A 131 -10.87 -26.34 0.64
C ALA A 131 -10.18 -27.07 1.81
N SER A 132 -10.22 -28.40 1.85
CA SER A 132 -9.56 -29.20 2.90
C SER A 132 -8.04 -29.11 2.90
N ARG A 133 -7.45 -28.57 1.82
CA ARG A 133 -6.00 -28.35 1.70
C ARG A 133 -5.54 -27.03 2.29
N PHE A 134 -6.48 -26.18 2.70
CA PHE A 134 -6.22 -24.81 3.14
C PHE A 134 -6.76 -24.61 4.56
N ASP A 135 -5.92 -24.06 5.42
CA ASP A 135 -6.29 -23.57 6.73
C ASP A 135 -6.14 -22.05 6.80
N ILE A 136 -7.10 -21.38 7.40
CA ILE A 136 -7.12 -19.93 7.53
C ILE A 136 -6.72 -19.53 8.95
N PHE A 137 -5.77 -18.60 9.07
CA PHE A 137 -5.29 -18.08 10.34
C PHE A 137 -5.54 -16.59 10.46
N ILE A 138 -6.36 -16.18 11.41
CA ILE A 138 -6.52 -14.78 11.83
C ILE A 138 -5.42 -14.49 12.85
N LEU A 139 -4.43 -13.72 12.43
CA LEU A 139 -3.24 -13.39 13.23
C LEU A 139 -3.38 -11.99 13.82
N SER A 140 -4.00 -11.90 15.00
CA SER A 140 -4.29 -10.62 15.63
C SER A 140 -3.09 -10.04 16.38
N ASP A 141 -2.82 -8.76 16.11
CA ASP A 141 -1.93 -7.87 16.83
C ASP A 141 -2.70 -6.71 17.50
N SER A 142 -4.03 -6.81 17.55
CA SER A 142 -4.90 -5.76 18.04
C SER A 142 -4.61 -5.39 19.48
N THR A 143 -4.46 -4.09 19.70
CA THR A 143 -4.16 -3.49 21.00
C THR A 143 -5.37 -2.79 21.61
N ASN A 144 -6.40 -2.55 20.79
CA ASN A 144 -7.66 -1.99 21.29
C ASN A 144 -8.47 -3.10 21.98
N PRO A 145 -8.82 -2.93 23.28
CA PRO A 145 -9.64 -3.90 24.01
C PRO A 145 -10.97 -4.24 23.32
N GLU A 146 -11.57 -3.22 22.73
CA GLU A 146 -12.86 -3.34 22.05
C GLU A 146 -12.76 -4.19 20.80
N SER A 147 -11.76 -3.91 19.96
CA SER A 147 -11.50 -4.70 18.74
C SER A 147 -11.09 -6.13 19.09
N TRP A 148 -10.29 -6.32 20.12
CA TRP A 148 -9.85 -7.65 20.55
C TRP A 148 -11.03 -8.58 20.90
N VAL A 149 -11.93 -8.13 21.76
CA VAL A 149 -13.10 -8.95 22.15
C VAL A 149 -14.02 -9.17 20.94
N ALA A 150 -14.23 -8.12 20.12
CA ALA A 150 -15.06 -8.24 18.91
C ALA A 150 -14.48 -9.25 17.88
N GLU A 151 -13.16 -9.31 17.72
CA GLU A 151 -12.50 -10.30 16.86
C GLU A 151 -12.74 -11.72 17.34
N GLU A 152 -12.64 -11.98 18.66
CA GLU A 152 -12.86 -13.30 19.26
C GLU A 152 -14.32 -13.77 19.07
N GLU A 153 -15.27 -12.89 19.35
CA GLU A 153 -16.69 -13.16 19.16
C GLU A 153 -17.00 -13.46 17.69
N ALA A 154 -16.57 -12.57 16.80
CA ALA A 154 -16.82 -12.72 15.35
C ALA A 154 -16.19 -14.00 14.78
N TRP A 155 -14.98 -14.36 15.21
CA TRP A 155 -14.37 -15.64 14.84
C TRP A 155 -15.19 -16.85 15.32
N HIS A 156 -15.65 -16.82 16.57
CA HIS A 156 -16.41 -17.94 17.15
C HIS A 156 -17.76 -18.12 16.44
N GLU A 157 -18.51 -17.02 16.23
CA GLU A 157 -19.78 -17.03 15.50
C GLU A 157 -19.58 -17.49 14.05
N PHE A 158 -18.55 -16.96 13.38
CA PHE A 158 -18.19 -17.38 12.04
C PHE A 158 -17.93 -18.90 11.95
N CYS A 159 -17.11 -19.45 12.87
CA CYS A 159 -16.80 -20.87 12.86
C CYS A 159 -18.02 -21.75 13.15
N ARG A 160 -18.95 -21.26 13.98
CA ARG A 160 -20.22 -21.96 14.23
C ARG A 160 -21.14 -21.93 12.99
N ASP A 161 -21.30 -20.75 12.38
CA ASP A 161 -22.23 -20.56 11.28
C ASP A 161 -21.76 -21.21 9.97
N GLU A 162 -20.44 -21.27 9.76
CA GLU A 162 -19.81 -21.86 8.57
C GLU A 162 -19.31 -23.29 8.79
N GLU A 163 -19.54 -23.89 9.97
CA GLU A 163 -18.97 -25.19 10.33
C GLU A 163 -17.46 -25.28 10.09
N ALA A 164 -16.74 -24.20 10.45
CA ALA A 164 -15.34 -24.00 10.09
C ALA A 164 -14.35 -24.23 11.26
N PHE A 165 -14.82 -24.79 12.40
CA PHE A 165 -13.92 -25.21 13.46
C PHE A 165 -12.94 -26.26 12.96
N GLY A 166 -11.65 -26.09 13.26
CA GLY A 166 -10.59 -26.95 12.75
C GLY A 166 -10.03 -26.56 11.38
N GLN A 167 -10.63 -25.57 10.70
CA GLN A 167 -10.15 -25.01 9.44
C GLN A 167 -9.82 -23.52 9.55
N VAL A 168 -10.54 -22.77 10.37
CA VAL A 168 -10.31 -21.33 10.61
C VAL A 168 -9.89 -21.12 12.05
N PHE A 169 -8.70 -20.57 12.24
CA PHE A 169 -8.06 -20.41 13.54
C PHE A 169 -7.88 -18.95 13.87
N TYR A 170 -8.11 -18.58 15.14
CA TYR A 170 -7.80 -17.26 15.68
C TYR A 170 -6.64 -17.33 16.66
N ARG A 171 -5.68 -16.44 16.51
CA ARG A 171 -4.57 -16.30 17.46
C ARG A 171 -4.22 -14.85 17.65
N ARG A 172 -4.25 -14.39 18.89
CA ARG A 172 -3.69 -13.11 19.29
C ARG A 172 -2.34 -13.29 19.96
N ARG A 173 -1.34 -12.53 19.55
CA ARG A 173 -0.06 -12.52 20.26
C ARG A 173 0.00 -11.37 21.31
N ARG A 174 0.78 -11.61 22.35
CA ARG A 174 0.88 -10.66 23.48
C ARG A 174 1.77 -9.47 23.22
N SER A 175 2.74 -9.58 22.34
CA SER A 175 3.73 -8.57 22.03
C SER A 175 3.86 -8.41 20.53
N ASN A 176 3.67 -7.20 20.05
CA ASN A 176 3.68 -6.84 18.62
C ASN A 176 5.10 -6.53 18.12
N LEU A 177 6.10 -7.29 18.58
CA LEU A 177 7.48 -7.16 18.10
C LEU A 177 7.53 -7.37 16.59
N SER A 178 8.23 -6.48 15.90
CA SER A 178 8.39 -6.49 14.44
C SER A 178 7.07 -6.48 13.66
N ARG A 179 5.96 -6.08 14.29
CA ARG A 179 4.66 -5.85 13.63
C ARG A 179 4.24 -7.02 12.72
N LYS A 180 3.81 -6.75 11.46
CA LYS A 180 3.33 -7.76 10.51
C LYS A 180 4.37 -8.85 10.26
N SER A 181 5.63 -8.52 9.97
CA SER A 181 6.68 -9.51 9.73
C SER A 181 6.93 -10.39 10.96
N GLY A 182 6.95 -9.81 12.17
CA GLY A 182 7.07 -10.57 13.41
C GLY A 182 5.83 -11.43 13.71
N ASN A 183 4.65 -11.02 13.24
CA ASN A 183 3.41 -11.78 13.37
C ASN A 183 3.44 -13.04 12.49
N ILE A 184 3.89 -12.89 11.25
CA ILE A 184 4.10 -14.02 10.31
C ILE A 184 5.22 -14.93 10.83
N ALA A 185 6.33 -14.37 11.29
CA ALA A 185 7.45 -15.16 11.85
C ALA A 185 7.03 -15.97 13.09
N ASP A 186 6.15 -15.42 13.96
CA ASP A 186 5.60 -16.16 15.11
C ASP A 186 4.68 -17.31 14.67
N PHE A 187 3.87 -17.13 13.61
CA PHE A 187 3.11 -18.19 12.98
C PHE A 187 4.03 -19.30 12.45
N CYS A 188 5.01 -18.94 11.64
CA CYS A 188 5.95 -19.89 11.04
C CYS A 188 6.67 -20.72 12.11
N ARG A 189 7.13 -20.09 13.19
CA ARG A 189 7.81 -20.78 14.30
C ARG A 189 6.92 -21.79 15.02
N ARG A 190 5.61 -21.52 15.16
CA ARG A 190 4.68 -22.36 15.92
C ARG A 190 4.05 -23.47 15.11
N TRP A 191 3.64 -23.13 13.89
CA TRP A 191 2.83 -24.02 13.06
C TRP A 191 3.37 -24.22 11.64
N GLY A 192 4.40 -23.46 11.25
CA GLY A 192 4.93 -23.47 9.89
C GLY A 192 5.37 -24.86 9.41
N ALA A 193 5.84 -25.73 10.32
CA ALA A 193 6.23 -27.10 9.99
C ALA A 193 5.07 -27.98 9.47
N ASN A 194 3.81 -27.58 9.72
CA ASN A 194 2.62 -28.31 9.26
C ASN A 194 2.21 -27.93 7.82
N TYR A 195 2.85 -26.93 7.22
CA TYR A 195 2.45 -26.37 5.94
C TYR A 195 3.64 -26.24 5.01
N ARG A 196 3.46 -26.61 3.73
CA ARG A 196 4.46 -26.40 2.71
C ARG A 196 4.49 -24.95 2.24
N TYR A 197 3.32 -24.31 2.19
CA TYR A 197 3.13 -22.95 1.71
C TYR A 197 2.34 -22.10 2.68
N MET A 198 2.55 -20.79 2.59
CA MET A 198 1.65 -19.79 3.17
C MET A 198 1.25 -18.78 2.10
N ILE A 199 -0.02 -18.36 2.10
CA ILE A 199 -0.53 -17.23 1.33
C ILE A 199 -0.77 -16.09 2.31
N VAL A 200 -0.11 -14.97 2.09
CA VAL A 200 -0.20 -13.79 2.98
C VAL A 200 -1.21 -12.82 2.42
N TYR A 201 -2.14 -12.39 3.26
CA TYR A 201 -3.15 -11.38 2.97
C TYR A 201 -2.90 -10.09 3.75
N ASP A 202 -3.52 -9.00 3.30
CA ASP A 202 -3.86 -7.86 4.16
C ASP A 202 -5.35 -7.96 4.55
N ALA A 203 -5.78 -7.21 5.54
CA ALA A 203 -7.15 -7.27 6.03
C ALA A 203 -8.21 -6.85 4.98
N ASP A 204 -7.79 -6.15 3.93
CA ASP A 204 -8.57 -5.68 2.78
C ASP A 204 -8.29 -6.44 1.49
N SER A 205 -7.50 -7.50 1.57
CA SER A 205 -7.17 -8.35 0.42
C SER A 205 -8.27 -9.38 0.16
N LEU A 206 -8.48 -9.68 -1.11
CA LEU A 206 -9.39 -10.74 -1.57
C LEU A 206 -8.72 -11.54 -2.68
N MET A 207 -8.86 -12.85 -2.64
CA MET A 207 -8.41 -13.72 -3.74
C MET A 207 -9.44 -14.79 -4.04
N ARG A 208 -9.54 -15.15 -5.32
CA ARG A 208 -10.36 -16.27 -5.81
C ARG A 208 -9.75 -17.60 -5.43
N GLY A 209 -10.58 -18.58 -5.07
CA GLY A 209 -10.14 -19.94 -4.74
C GLY A 209 -9.33 -20.60 -5.85
N SER A 210 -9.78 -20.49 -7.10
CA SER A 210 -9.06 -21.02 -8.26
C SER A 210 -7.69 -20.36 -8.47
N THR A 211 -7.55 -19.09 -8.18
CA THR A 211 -6.26 -18.38 -8.24
C THR A 211 -5.27 -18.94 -7.21
N MET A 212 -5.74 -19.17 -5.98
CA MET A 212 -4.91 -19.77 -4.93
C MET A 212 -4.44 -21.19 -5.30
N ILE A 213 -5.33 -22.01 -5.88
CA ILE A 213 -4.95 -23.34 -6.37
C ILE A 213 -3.91 -23.25 -7.48
N ARG A 214 -4.08 -22.35 -8.46
CA ARG A 214 -3.09 -22.09 -9.52
C ARG A 214 -1.74 -21.71 -8.95
N MET A 215 -1.72 -20.88 -7.91
CA MET A 215 -0.47 -20.51 -7.24
C MET A 215 0.20 -21.72 -6.60
N VAL A 216 -0.55 -22.60 -5.93
CA VAL A 216 -0.01 -23.84 -5.35
C VAL A 216 0.51 -24.76 -6.46
N GLN A 217 -0.25 -24.97 -7.55
CA GLN A 217 0.19 -25.76 -8.70
C GLN A 217 1.52 -25.25 -9.28
N ALA A 218 1.64 -23.93 -9.48
CA ALA A 218 2.87 -23.31 -9.97
C ALA A 218 4.05 -23.55 -9.03
N MET A 219 3.83 -23.43 -7.71
CA MET A 219 4.87 -23.71 -6.71
C MET A 219 5.30 -25.18 -6.67
N GLU A 220 4.37 -26.12 -6.92
CA GLU A 220 4.69 -27.57 -6.99
C GLU A 220 5.48 -27.89 -8.27
N LEU A 221 5.08 -27.33 -9.41
CA LEU A 221 5.75 -27.56 -10.68
C LEU A 221 7.15 -26.93 -10.74
N HIS A 222 7.37 -25.87 -9.97
CA HIS A 222 8.63 -25.12 -9.94
C HIS A 222 9.24 -25.08 -8.53
N PRO A 223 9.93 -26.14 -8.09
CA PRO A 223 10.53 -26.19 -6.74
C PRO A 223 11.56 -25.09 -6.45
N SER A 224 12.16 -24.51 -7.49
CA SER A 224 13.08 -23.39 -7.38
C SER A 224 12.42 -22.05 -7.10
N VAL A 225 11.08 -21.97 -7.13
CA VAL A 225 10.31 -20.76 -6.79
C VAL A 225 10.09 -20.70 -5.28
N GLY A 226 10.52 -19.63 -4.66
CA GLY A 226 10.32 -19.36 -3.22
C GLY A 226 9.13 -18.48 -2.94
N ILE A 227 8.89 -17.46 -3.79
CA ILE A 227 7.75 -16.53 -3.69
C ILE A 227 7.13 -16.36 -5.07
N LEU A 228 5.79 -16.44 -5.13
CA LEU A 228 5.01 -16.10 -6.31
C LEU A 228 4.01 -15.01 -5.94
N GLN A 229 4.22 -13.81 -6.46
CA GLN A 229 3.42 -12.60 -6.22
C GLN A 229 2.37 -12.45 -7.31
N THR A 230 1.11 -12.21 -6.97
CA THR A 230 0.08 -11.77 -7.93
C THR A 230 0.12 -10.26 -8.12
N ALA A 231 -0.56 -9.74 -9.14
CA ALA A 231 -0.78 -8.30 -9.34
C ALA A 231 -2.22 -7.93 -8.92
N PRO A 232 -2.45 -7.49 -7.65
CA PRO A 232 -3.79 -7.21 -7.17
C PRO A 232 -4.44 -6.06 -7.95
N LYS A 233 -5.73 -6.21 -8.21
CA LYS A 233 -6.57 -5.18 -8.82
C LYS A 233 -7.35 -4.42 -7.75
N ALA A 234 -7.46 -3.11 -7.90
CA ALA A 234 -8.21 -2.28 -6.97
C ALA A 234 -9.72 -2.59 -7.01
N MET A 235 -10.37 -2.63 -5.85
CA MET A 235 -11.80 -2.90 -5.72
C MET A 235 -12.48 -1.95 -4.72
N ASN A 236 -13.82 -1.95 -4.69
CA ASN A 236 -14.68 -1.26 -3.71
C ASN A 236 -14.48 0.25 -3.57
N SER A 237 -13.96 0.91 -4.60
CA SER A 237 -13.70 2.35 -4.58
C SER A 237 -14.98 3.17 -4.68
N ARG A 238 -15.25 4.00 -3.66
CA ARG A 238 -16.47 4.84 -3.59
C ARG A 238 -16.19 6.33 -3.73
N SER A 239 -15.12 6.84 -3.15
CA SER A 239 -14.74 8.25 -3.28
C SER A 239 -14.23 8.56 -4.69
N LEU A 240 -14.23 9.83 -5.10
CA LEU A 240 -13.71 10.20 -6.42
C LEU A 240 -12.25 9.81 -6.60
N ILE A 241 -11.39 10.10 -5.61
CA ILE A 241 -9.96 9.78 -5.69
C ILE A 241 -9.71 8.27 -5.78
N SER A 242 -10.39 7.46 -4.95
CA SER A 242 -10.23 6.01 -4.99
C SER A 242 -10.74 5.42 -6.31
N ARG A 243 -11.83 5.96 -6.90
CA ARG A 243 -12.32 5.56 -8.22
C ARG A 243 -11.34 5.86 -9.34
N VAL A 244 -10.74 7.06 -9.32
CA VAL A 244 -9.69 7.44 -10.27
C VAL A 244 -8.51 6.48 -10.16
N GLN A 245 -8.09 6.13 -8.94
CA GLN A 245 -7.01 5.16 -8.71
C GLN A 245 -7.39 3.75 -9.15
N GLN A 246 -8.62 3.31 -8.86
CA GLN A 246 -9.13 2.00 -9.31
C GLN A 246 -9.15 1.92 -10.84
N PHE A 247 -9.65 2.95 -11.52
CA PHE A 247 -9.67 3.04 -12.98
C PHE A 247 -8.24 2.95 -13.55
N ALA A 248 -7.31 3.74 -13.00
CA ALA A 248 -5.90 3.72 -13.38
C ALA A 248 -5.27 2.32 -13.16
N ASN A 249 -5.52 1.68 -12.02
CA ASN A 249 -5.02 0.34 -11.70
C ASN A 249 -5.57 -0.70 -12.70
N HIS A 250 -6.85 -0.67 -13.04
CA HIS A 250 -7.45 -1.63 -13.99
C HIS A 250 -6.99 -1.41 -15.44
N LEU A 251 -6.77 -0.16 -15.85
CA LEU A 251 -6.41 0.15 -17.23
C LEU A 251 -4.91 0.04 -17.48
N TYR A 252 -4.09 0.63 -16.60
CA TYR A 252 -2.64 0.70 -16.76
C TYR A 252 -1.89 -0.41 -16.02
N GLY A 253 -2.43 -0.88 -14.90
CA GLY A 253 -1.82 -1.88 -14.03
C GLY A 253 -1.38 -3.15 -14.74
N PRO A 254 -2.20 -3.80 -15.57
CA PRO A 254 -1.82 -5.02 -16.30
C PRO A 254 -0.61 -4.82 -17.22
N VAL A 255 -0.51 -3.66 -17.87
CA VAL A 255 0.62 -3.31 -18.73
C VAL A 255 1.89 -3.13 -17.91
N PHE A 256 1.81 -2.40 -16.79
CA PHE A 256 2.96 -2.22 -15.90
C PHE A 256 3.41 -3.54 -15.26
N ALA A 257 2.48 -4.38 -14.80
CA ALA A 257 2.80 -5.68 -14.22
C ALA A 257 3.50 -6.60 -15.23
N ALA A 258 3.01 -6.66 -16.48
CA ALA A 258 3.66 -7.40 -17.55
C ALA A 258 5.07 -6.87 -17.87
N GLY A 259 5.26 -5.55 -17.84
CA GLY A 259 6.57 -4.90 -18.02
C GLY A 259 7.52 -5.17 -16.87
N LEU A 260 7.05 -5.13 -15.62
CA LEU A 260 7.84 -5.51 -14.46
C LEU A 260 8.29 -6.96 -14.55
N HIS A 261 7.38 -7.88 -14.88
CA HIS A 261 7.73 -9.28 -15.12
C HIS A 261 8.80 -9.41 -16.21
N TYR A 262 8.68 -8.67 -17.33
CA TYR A 262 9.57 -8.77 -18.48
C TYR A 262 11.05 -8.58 -18.12
N TRP A 263 11.38 -7.65 -17.24
CA TRP A 263 12.78 -7.39 -16.90
C TRP A 263 13.19 -7.91 -15.51
N GLN A 264 12.25 -8.17 -14.58
CA GLN A 264 12.54 -8.75 -13.27
C GLN A 264 12.73 -10.27 -13.33
N LEU A 265 11.83 -11.00 -14.03
CA LEU A 265 11.79 -12.46 -14.08
C LEU A 265 11.89 -13.06 -12.66
N GLY A 266 12.78 -14.04 -12.46
CA GLY A 266 12.99 -14.71 -11.16
C GLY A 266 13.62 -13.85 -10.04
N GLU A 267 13.69 -12.53 -10.22
CA GLU A 267 14.18 -11.53 -9.24
C GLU A 267 13.15 -10.42 -9.02
N ALA A 268 11.87 -10.78 -9.00
CA ALA A 268 10.78 -9.85 -8.74
C ALA A 268 10.73 -9.38 -7.28
N GLN A 269 9.92 -8.37 -7.02
CA GLN A 269 9.62 -7.90 -5.67
C GLN A 269 8.45 -8.68 -5.07
N TYR A 270 8.48 -8.89 -3.77
CA TYR A 270 7.34 -9.24 -2.95
C TYR A 270 6.70 -7.97 -2.42
N TRP A 271 5.36 -7.86 -2.50
CA TRP A 271 4.62 -6.65 -2.13
C TRP A 271 3.96 -6.75 -0.75
N GLY A 272 4.24 -7.82 -0.03
CA GLY A 272 3.80 -8.00 1.36
C GLY A 272 2.45 -8.68 1.53
N HIS A 273 1.66 -8.84 0.47
CA HIS A 273 0.36 -9.53 0.49
C HIS A 273 0.00 -10.10 -0.89
N ASN A 274 -1.07 -10.89 -0.95
CA ASN A 274 -1.56 -11.58 -2.16
C ASN A 274 -0.45 -12.37 -2.88
N ALA A 275 0.36 -13.06 -2.11
CA ALA A 275 1.48 -13.87 -2.59
C ALA A 275 1.54 -15.20 -1.84
N ILE A 276 1.98 -16.24 -2.55
CA ILE A 276 2.31 -17.54 -1.96
C ILE A 276 3.81 -17.64 -1.71
N ILE A 277 4.17 -18.17 -0.56
CA ILE A 277 5.55 -18.26 -0.08
C ILE A 277 5.82 -19.70 0.36
N ARG A 278 6.95 -20.26 -0.05
CA ARG A 278 7.44 -21.55 0.46
C ARG A 278 7.98 -21.35 1.86
N ILE A 279 7.41 -22.03 2.85
CA ILE A 279 7.67 -21.75 4.28
C ILE A 279 9.07 -22.15 4.69
N GLU A 280 9.55 -23.33 4.28
CA GLU A 280 10.85 -23.86 4.71
C GLU A 280 12.01 -22.90 4.39
N PRO A 281 12.25 -22.47 3.12
CA PRO A 281 13.32 -21.54 2.81
C PRO A 281 13.06 -20.15 3.39
N PHE A 282 11.80 -19.73 3.52
CA PHE A 282 11.47 -18.46 4.16
C PHE A 282 11.92 -18.43 5.63
N MET A 283 11.62 -19.49 6.39
CA MET A 283 12.06 -19.62 7.77
C MET A 283 13.58 -19.72 7.91
N ALA A 284 14.24 -20.45 7.00
CA ALA A 284 15.68 -20.65 7.05
C ALA A 284 16.49 -19.39 6.69
N HIS A 285 16.00 -18.55 5.79
CA HIS A 285 16.81 -17.51 5.14
C HIS A 285 16.24 -16.09 5.22
N CYS A 286 14.93 -15.91 5.44
CA CYS A 286 14.31 -14.58 5.39
C CYS A 286 14.18 -13.89 6.76
N GLN A 287 15.00 -14.29 7.75
CA GLN A 287 15.03 -13.60 9.02
C GLN A 287 15.60 -12.18 8.84
N LEU A 288 14.80 -11.18 9.22
CA LEU A 288 15.15 -9.78 9.07
C LEU A 288 16.12 -9.33 10.17
N PRO A 289 17.28 -8.78 9.82
CA PRO A 289 18.20 -8.20 10.80
C PRO A 289 17.66 -6.85 11.29
N ARG A 290 17.98 -6.50 12.52
CA ARG A 290 17.74 -5.16 13.02
C ARG A 290 18.84 -4.22 12.53
N LEU A 291 18.48 -3.13 11.84
CA LEU A 291 19.45 -2.16 11.36
C LEU A 291 20.13 -1.45 12.54
N PRO A 292 21.46 -1.39 12.58
CA PRO A 292 22.21 -0.80 13.71
C PRO A 292 22.03 0.72 13.77
N GLY A 293 22.23 1.31 14.96
CA GLY A 293 22.16 2.76 15.19
C GLY A 293 20.88 3.22 15.90
N LYS A 294 20.74 4.53 16.07
CA LYS A 294 19.64 5.16 16.83
C LYS A 294 18.72 6.07 16.00
N GLY A 295 19.06 6.35 14.76
CA GLY A 295 18.30 7.26 13.88
C GLY A 295 17.06 6.62 13.24
N PRO A 296 16.29 7.37 12.43
CA PRO A 296 15.08 6.89 11.77
C PRO A 296 15.34 5.85 10.68
N LEU A 297 16.56 5.80 10.14
CA LEU A 297 17.02 4.78 9.20
C LEU A 297 17.57 3.53 9.89
N SER A 298 17.37 3.38 11.20
CA SER A 298 17.82 2.24 12.02
C SER A 298 16.65 1.56 12.71
N GLY A 299 16.89 0.39 13.33
CA GLY A 299 15.87 -0.38 14.02
C GLY A 299 15.22 -1.45 13.16
N GLU A 300 13.93 -1.70 13.34
CA GLU A 300 13.18 -2.67 12.55
C GLU A 300 12.99 -2.17 11.12
N ILE A 301 13.12 -3.05 10.14
CA ILE A 301 12.90 -2.75 8.72
C ILE A 301 11.38 -2.64 8.50
N LEU A 302 10.92 -1.47 8.06
CA LEU A 302 9.48 -1.19 7.91
C LEU A 302 8.92 -1.73 6.59
N SER A 303 9.65 -1.59 5.48
CA SER A 303 9.33 -2.24 4.19
C SER A 303 10.12 -3.54 4.07
N HIS A 304 9.70 -4.52 4.86
CA HIS A 304 10.38 -5.80 5.03
C HIS A 304 10.24 -6.71 3.81
N ASP A 305 9.15 -6.62 3.09
CA ASP A 305 8.75 -7.38 1.92
C ASP A 305 9.81 -7.34 0.80
N PHE A 306 10.32 -6.17 0.46
CA PHE A 306 11.41 -6.02 -0.51
C PHE A 306 12.72 -6.69 -0.05
N VAL A 307 12.97 -6.71 1.25
CA VAL A 307 14.17 -7.35 1.82
C VAL A 307 13.99 -8.86 1.88
N GLU A 308 12.79 -9.34 2.22
CA GLU A 308 12.45 -10.77 2.21
C GLU A 308 12.60 -11.38 0.82
N SER A 309 12.15 -10.68 -0.24
CA SER A 309 12.37 -11.12 -1.62
C SER A 309 13.86 -11.19 -1.99
N ALA A 310 14.65 -10.20 -1.57
CA ALA A 310 16.09 -10.19 -1.81
C ALA A 310 16.81 -11.31 -1.05
N LEU A 311 16.40 -11.61 0.18
CA LEU A 311 16.95 -12.71 0.98
C LEU A 311 16.56 -14.08 0.40
N MET A 312 15.31 -14.25 -0.03
CA MET A 312 14.84 -15.46 -0.70
C MET A 312 15.66 -15.73 -1.98
N ARG A 313 15.91 -14.70 -2.77
CA ARG A 313 16.74 -14.81 -3.96
C ARG A 313 18.20 -15.11 -3.62
N LYS A 314 18.75 -14.51 -2.57
CA LYS A 314 20.09 -14.81 -2.04
C LYS A 314 20.23 -16.27 -1.63
N ALA A 315 19.18 -16.88 -1.11
CA ALA A 315 19.11 -18.29 -0.76
C ALA A 315 19.03 -19.24 -1.99
N GLY A 316 18.97 -18.69 -3.21
CA GLY A 316 18.91 -19.48 -4.46
C GLY A 316 17.51 -19.69 -5.02
N TYR A 317 16.45 -19.25 -4.32
CA TYR A 317 15.07 -19.39 -4.77
C TYR A 317 14.66 -18.18 -5.63
N GLY A 318 13.86 -18.44 -6.67
CA GLY A 318 13.28 -17.39 -7.50
C GLY A 318 12.11 -16.68 -6.82
N VAL A 319 11.98 -15.39 -7.10
CA VAL A 319 10.81 -14.57 -6.75
C VAL A 319 10.17 -14.10 -8.04
N TRP A 320 8.92 -14.47 -8.29
CA TRP A 320 8.25 -14.25 -9.57
C TRP A 320 6.98 -13.43 -9.42
N LEU A 321 6.67 -12.67 -10.46
CA LEU A 321 5.41 -11.94 -10.58
C LEU A 321 4.49 -12.66 -11.55
N ALA A 322 3.39 -13.22 -11.04
CA ALA A 322 2.32 -13.84 -11.83
C ALA A 322 1.33 -12.75 -12.28
N TYR A 323 1.75 -11.95 -13.25
CA TYR A 323 1.01 -10.79 -13.74
C TYR A 323 -0.27 -11.15 -14.51
N GLU A 324 -0.34 -12.37 -15.01
CA GLU A 324 -1.45 -12.92 -15.80
C GLU A 324 -2.57 -13.53 -14.95
N LEU A 325 -2.30 -13.83 -13.69
CA LEU A 325 -3.31 -14.41 -12.79
C LEU A 325 -4.35 -13.36 -12.40
N ASP A 326 -5.59 -13.60 -12.82
CA ASP A 326 -6.75 -12.87 -12.35
C ASP A 326 -7.21 -13.37 -10.97
N GLY A 327 -8.17 -12.65 -10.37
CA GLY A 327 -8.80 -13.08 -9.12
C GLY A 327 -8.00 -12.71 -7.88
N SER A 328 -7.27 -11.63 -7.92
CA SER A 328 -6.56 -11.02 -6.79
C SER A 328 -6.94 -9.55 -6.70
N TRP A 329 -7.41 -9.09 -5.53
CA TRP A 329 -7.90 -7.73 -5.32
C TRP A 329 -7.42 -7.15 -4.00
N GLU A 330 -7.45 -5.81 -3.94
CA GLU A 330 -7.15 -5.01 -2.74
C GLU A 330 -7.98 -3.71 -2.73
N GLU A 331 -8.15 -3.08 -1.58
CA GLU A 331 -8.80 -1.79 -1.48
C GLU A 331 -7.76 -0.65 -1.54
N THR A 332 -8.16 0.47 -2.16
CA THR A 332 -7.35 1.69 -2.21
C THR A 332 -7.74 2.65 -1.10
N PRO A 333 -6.82 3.53 -0.63
CA PRO A 333 -7.16 4.56 0.35
C PRO A 333 -8.33 5.43 -0.11
N PRO A 334 -9.33 5.67 0.76
CA PRO A 334 -10.53 6.40 0.38
C PRO A 334 -10.31 7.91 0.26
N THR A 335 -9.26 8.46 0.89
CA THR A 335 -8.98 9.90 0.89
C THR A 335 -7.51 10.18 0.60
N LEU A 336 -7.22 11.41 0.14
CA LEU A 336 -5.84 11.87 -0.08
C LEU A 336 -5.04 11.89 1.24
N ILE A 337 -5.68 12.23 2.35
CA ILE A 337 -5.01 12.26 3.67
C ILE A 337 -4.61 10.85 4.09
N ASP A 338 -5.48 9.85 3.93
CA ASP A 338 -5.15 8.45 4.25
C ASP A 338 -4.02 7.92 3.36
N GLU A 339 -4.02 8.27 2.07
CA GLU A 339 -2.94 7.98 1.15
C GLU A 339 -1.60 8.57 1.65
N LEU A 340 -1.57 9.85 2.00
CA LEU A 340 -0.36 10.52 2.48
C LEU A 340 0.13 9.98 3.84
N ILE A 341 -0.78 9.58 4.74
CA ILE A 341 -0.42 8.91 6.01
C ILE A 341 0.24 7.56 5.74
N ARG A 342 -0.30 6.77 4.81
CA ARG A 342 0.29 5.51 4.37
C ARG A 342 1.67 5.73 3.74
N ASP A 343 1.76 6.69 2.84
CA ASP A 343 2.98 7.00 2.09
C ASP A 343 4.10 7.51 2.98
N ARG A 344 3.80 8.26 4.05
CA ARG A 344 4.80 8.66 5.04
C ARG A 344 5.51 7.46 5.67
N ARG A 345 4.77 6.41 5.98
CA ARG A 345 5.30 5.16 6.54
C ARG A 345 6.15 4.40 5.51
N TRP A 346 5.64 4.30 4.29
CA TRP A 346 6.37 3.66 3.19
C TRP A 346 7.63 4.43 2.80
N CYS A 347 7.59 5.75 2.82
CA CYS A 347 8.75 6.60 2.61
C CYS A 347 9.88 6.26 3.60
N GLN A 348 9.58 6.22 4.91
CA GLN A 348 10.60 5.84 5.91
C GLN A 348 11.15 4.44 5.66
N GLY A 349 10.30 3.45 5.35
CA GLY A 349 10.71 2.08 5.06
C GLY A 349 11.61 1.99 3.82
N ASN A 350 11.26 2.68 2.75
CA ASN A 350 12.08 2.71 1.54
C ASN A 350 13.41 3.45 1.74
N LEU A 351 13.42 4.54 2.51
CA LEU A 351 14.66 5.24 2.85
C LEU A 351 15.62 4.37 3.70
N GLN A 352 15.09 3.47 4.55
CA GLN A 352 15.91 2.50 5.29
C GLN A 352 16.70 1.57 4.35
N HIS A 353 16.17 1.28 3.15
CA HIS A 353 16.86 0.46 2.16
C HIS A 353 18.17 1.06 1.68
N SER A 354 18.41 2.38 1.83
CA SER A 354 19.70 3.01 1.53
C SER A 354 20.87 2.35 2.28
N ARG A 355 20.60 1.81 3.47
CA ARG A 355 21.59 1.08 4.26
C ARG A 355 21.84 -0.35 3.77
N LEU A 356 20.98 -0.87 2.92
CA LEU A 356 21.05 -2.23 2.39
C LEU A 356 21.64 -2.29 0.98
N ILE A 357 21.70 -1.17 0.25
CA ILE A 357 22.21 -1.12 -1.14
C ILE A 357 23.62 -1.71 -1.22
N PHE A 358 24.47 -1.42 -0.23
CA PHE A 358 25.87 -1.89 -0.18
C PHE A 358 26.07 -3.16 0.67
N ALA A 359 24.98 -3.75 1.18
CA ALA A 359 25.09 -4.99 1.94
C ALA A 359 25.56 -6.16 1.06
N HIS A 360 26.38 -7.04 1.66
CA HIS A 360 26.96 -8.18 0.93
C HIS A 360 25.92 -9.24 0.59
N GLY A 361 26.04 -9.81 -0.61
CA GLY A 361 25.28 -10.96 -1.07
C GLY A 361 23.94 -10.63 -1.74
N PHE A 362 23.52 -9.37 -1.85
CA PHE A 362 22.36 -8.99 -2.66
C PHE A 362 22.73 -8.86 -4.14
N PHE A 363 21.85 -9.37 -5.00
CA PHE A 363 22.02 -9.27 -6.44
C PHE A 363 21.84 -7.81 -6.93
N PRO A 364 22.47 -7.42 -8.06
CA PRO A 364 22.34 -6.07 -8.61
C PRO A 364 20.90 -5.64 -8.84
N THR A 365 20.04 -6.57 -9.24
CA THR A 365 18.60 -6.29 -9.45
C THR A 365 17.92 -5.82 -8.18
N HIS A 366 18.12 -6.51 -7.04
CA HIS A 366 17.52 -6.10 -5.77
C HIS A 366 18.07 -4.77 -5.28
N ARG A 367 19.36 -4.48 -5.53
CA ARG A 367 19.93 -3.15 -5.25
C ARG A 367 19.25 -2.07 -6.09
N ALA A 368 19.03 -2.33 -7.40
CA ALA A 368 18.29 -1.42 -8.26
C ALA A 368 16.85 -1.24 -7.79
N LEU A 369 16.19 -2.31 -7.30
CA LEU A 369 14.85 -2.24 -6.74
C LEU A 369 14.80 -1.45 -5.42
N PHE A 370 15.83 -1.52 -4.56
CA PHE A 370 15.96 -0.65 -3.39
C PHE A 370 16.13 0.82 -3.79
N VAL A 371 16.96 1.11 -4.81
CA VAL A 371 17.08 2.46 -5.36
C VAL A 371 15.75 2.94 -5.93
N ASN A 372 15.03 2.08 -6.65
CA ASN A 372 13.69 2.38 -7.16
C ASN A 372 12.71 2.75 -6.03
N GLY A 373 12.70 2.01 -4.92
CA GLY A 373 11.90 2.32 -3.75
C GLY A 373 12.27 3.66 -3.11
N ILE A 374 13.55 3.98 -3.00
CA ILE A 374 14.04 5.27 -2.49
C ILE A 374 13.62 6.40 -3.43
N MET A 375 13.78 6.21 -4.74
CA MET A 375 13.43 7.21 -5.75
C MET A 375 11.92 7.44 -5.87
N SER A 376 11.07 6.48 -5.48
CA SER A 376 9.62 6.67 -5.43
C SER A 376 9.20 7.85 -4.53
N TYR A 377 10.03 8.21 -3.55
CA TYR A 377 9.81 9.37 -2.67
C TYR A 377 10.89 10.44 -2.88
N GLY A 378 12.14 10.05 -3.06
CA GLY A 378 13.26 10.96 -3.26
C GLY A 378 13.14 11.82 -4.51
N SER A 379 12.54 11.29 -5.58
CA SER A 379 12.27 12.06 -6.81
C SER A 379 11.39 13.29 -6.57
N ALA A 380 10.48 13.23 -5.60
CA ALA A 380 9.64 14.38 -5.23
C ALA A 380 10.47 15.54 -4.69
N LEU A 381 11.45 15.24 -3.81
CA LEU A 381 12.38 16.25 -3.29
C LEU A 381 13.27 16.81 -4.41
N LEU A 382 13.79 15.95 -5.30
CA LEU A 382 14.60 16.41 -6.44
C LEU A 382 13.77 17.30 -7.39
N TRP A 383 12.50 16.94 -7.61
CA TRP A 383 11.59 17.76 -8.42
C TRP A 383 11.29 19.11 -7.76
N ALA A 384 11.02 19.14 -6.45
CA ALA A 384 10.83 20.38 -5.72
C ALA A 384 12.08 21.27 -5.79
N LEU A 385 13.27 20.71 -5.61
CA LEU A 385 14.54 21.44 -5.74
C LEU A 385 14.73 22.00 -7.17
N PHE A 386 14.45 21.19 -8.20
CA PHE A 386 14.50 21.65 -9.59
C PHE A 386 13.58 22.83 -9.85
N LEU A 387 12.33 22.79 -9.36
CA LEU A 387 11.37 23.90 -9.51
C LEU A 387 11.79 25.16 -8.75
N ILE A 388 12.35 25.01 -7.55
CA ILE A 388 12.89 26.13 -6.77
C ILE A 388 14.07 26.78 -7.52
N MET A 389 15.02 25.96 -7.99
CA MET A 389 16.18 26.47 -8.73
C MET A 389 15.78 27.13 -10.05
N SER A 390 14.82 26.57 -10.78
CA SER A 390 14.27 27.17 -12.00
C SER A 390 13.59 28.50 -11.71
N SER A 391 12.87 28.61 -10.58
CA SER A 391 12.24 29.86 -10.15
C SER A 391 13.28 30.93 -9.77
N LEU A 392 14.34 30.51 -9.05
CA LEU A 392 15.44 31.41 -8.68
C LEU A 392 16.17 31.92 -9.92
N GLN A 393 16.47 31.02 -10.88
CA GLN A 393 17.10 31.44 -12.15
C GLN A 393 16.24 32.45 -12.91
N ALA A 394 14.93 32.19 -13.02
CA ALA A 394 14.00 33.11 -13.69
C ALA A 394 13.89 34.50 -12.99
N VAL A 395 14.12 34.56 -11.67
CA VAL A 395 14.17 35.82 -10.91
C VAL A 395 15.52 36.50 -11.12
N VAL A 396 16.63 35.77 -11.07
CA VAL A 396 17.99 36.33 -11.26
C VAL A 396 18.12 36.95 -12.65
N GLU A 397 17.62 36.31 -13.70
CA GLU A 397 17.67 36.84 -15.06
C GLU A 397 16.97 38.20 -15.24
N ILE A 398 15.99 38.52 -14.40
CA ILE A 398 15.29 39.82 -14.46
C ILE A 398 15.97 40.87 -13.58
N LEU A 399 16.46 40.44 -12.39
CA LEU A 399 17.04 41.37 -11.42
C LEU A 399 18.50 41.73 -11.74
N VAL A 400 19.23 40.83 -12.41
CA VAL A 400 20.64 41.05 -12.77
C VAL A 400 20.72 41.39 -14.26
N PRO A 401 21.14 42.64 -14.63
CA PRO A 401 21.26 42.99 -16.02
C PRO A 401 22.32 42.14 -16.74
N PRO A 402 22.02 41.66 -17.96
CA PRO A 402 22.92 40.79 -18.70
C PRO A 402 24.24 41.49 -19.03
N THR A 403 25.37 40.84 -18.75
CA THR A 403 26.70 41.32 -19.15
C THR A 403 26.95 40.93 -20.59
N TYR A 404 26.81 41.89 -21.50
CA TYR A 404 27.02 41.68 -22.94
C TYR A 404 28.47 41.43 -23.31
N PHE A 405 29.42 41.85 -22.48
CA PHE A 405 30.86 41.71 -22.68
C PHE A 405 31.49 40.97 -21.49
N PRO A 406 31.45 39.61 -21.47
CA PRO A 406 31.91 38.81 -20.34
C PRO A 406 33.43 38.87 -20.12
N SER A 407 34.21 39.36 -21.08
CA SER A 407 35.64 39.61 -20.91
C SER A 407 36.07 40.86 -21.66
N THR A 408 37.16 41.49 -21.19
CA THR A 408 37.78 42.67 -21.84
C THR A 408 38.30 42.38 -23.24
N ARG A 409 38.33 41.13 -23.71
CA ARG A 409 38.81 40.70 -25.04
C ARG A 409 37.67 40.37 -26.00
N THR A 410 36.38 40.41 -25.58
CA THR A 410 35.25 40.19 -26.49
C THR A 410 34.99 41.43 -27.28
N LEU A 411 35.22 41.37 -28.61
CA LEU A 411 34.99 42.47 -29.56
C LEU A 411 33.51 42.64 -29.91
N PHE A 412 32.70 41.63 -29.70
CA PHE A 412 31.28 41.64 -30.04
C PHE A 412 30.43 41.29 -28.79
N PRO A 413 29.23 41.86 -28.63
CA PRO A 413 28.35 41.55 -27.52
C PRO A 413 27.87 40.10 -27.64
N VAL A 414 27.92 39.36 -26.53
CA VAL A 414 27.33 38.05 -26.39
C VAL A 414 25.89 38.25 -25.94
N TRP A 415 24.95 38.00 -26.83
CA TRP A 415 23.51 38.10 -26.50
C TRP A 415 23.03 36.86 -25.78
N PRO A 416 22.26 37.02 -24.69
CA PRO A 416 21.55 35.89 -24.10
C PRO A 416 20.62 35.30 -25.15
N THR A 417 20.82 34.01 -25.48
CA THR A 417 20.03 33.36 -26.51
C THR A 417 18.98 32.48 -25.84
N TRP A 418 17.71 32.81 -26.02
CA TRP A 418 16.58 32.01 -25.60
C TRP A 418 16.11 31.18 -26.79
N TYR A 419 16.06 29.84 -26.57
CA TYR A 419 15.59 28.88 -27.57
C TYR A 419 14.26 28.25 -27.15
N PRO A 420 13.09 28.90 -27.34
CA PRO A 420 11.79 28.38 -26.92
C PRO A 420 11.46 27.01 -27.54
N GLN A 421 11.99 26.72 -28.72
CA GLN A 421 11.83 25.43 -29.39
C GLN A 421 12.45 24.26 -28.59
N TRP A 422 13.61 24.47 -27.98
CA TRP A 422 14.26 23.45 -27.15
C TRP A 422 13.50 23.23 -25.82
N ALA A 423 13.00 24.31 -25.22
CA ALA A 423 12.15 24.22 -24.04
C ALA A 423 10.87 23.41 -24.33
N LEU A 424 10.21 23.73 -25.46
CA LEU A 424 9.02 23.01 -25.90
C LEU A 424 9.33 21.54 -26.21
N THR A 425 10.47 21.25 -26.81
CA THR A 425 10.92 19.89 -27.09
C THR A 425 11.12 19.08 -25.80
N LEU A 426 11.77 19.67 -24.79
CA LEU A 426 11.96 19.00 -23.49
C LEU A 426 10.63 18.77 -22.76
N LEU A 427 9.74 19.78 -22.75
CA LEU A 427 8.41 19.66 -22.17
C LEU A 427 7.60 18.56 -22.88
N SER A 428 7.58 18.58 -24.21
CA SER A 428 6.87 17.58 -25.03
C SER A 428 7.43 16.18 -24.83
N SER A 429 8.76 16.03 -24.76
CA SER A 429 9.41 14.75 -24.47
C SER A 429 9.02 14.22 -23.08
N THR A 430 9.00 15.11 -22.08
CA THR A 430 8.57 14.77 -20.74
C THR A 430 7.09 14.37 -20.70
N ALA A 431 6.24 15.11 -21.41
CA ALA A 431 4.82 14.80 -21.53
C ALA A 431 4.59 13.44 -22.22
N VAL A 432 5.35 13.13 -23.27
CA VAL A 432 5.31 11.81 -23.93
C VAL A 432 5.69 10.71 -22.95
N LEU A 433 6.75 10.85 -22.17
CA LEU A 433 7.16 9.84 -21.18
C LEU A 433 6.08 9.62 -20.11
N LEU A 434 5.35 10.65 -19.71
CA LEU A 434 4.34 10.55 -18.67
C LEU A 434 2.98 10.05 -19.18
N PHE A 435 2.55 10.48 -20.38
CA PHE A 435 1.19 10.24 -20.85
C PHE A 435 1.06 9.16 -21.91
N LEU A 436 2.08 8.94 -22.77
CA LEU A 436 2.01 7.91 -23.81
C LEU A 436 1.78 6.50 -23.26
N PRO A 437 2.34 6.07 -22.11
CA PRO A 437 2.00 4.76 -21.52
C PRO A 437 0.50 4.58 -21.26
N LYS A 438 -0.20 5.64 -20.85
CA LYS A 438 -1.64 5.63 -20.59
C LYS A 438 -2.42 5.47 -21.90
N LEU A 439 -2.02 6.19 -22.94
CA LEU A 439 -2.62 6.08 -24.26
C LEU A 439 -2.38 4.71 -24.88
N LEU A 440 -1.17 4.15 -24.75
CA LEU A 440 -0.84 2.81 -25.24
C LEU A 440 -1.67 1.73 -24.54
N ALA A 441 -1.86 1.82 -23.22
CA ALA A 441 -2.72 0.92 -22.47
C ALA A 441 -4.18 1.01 -22.94
N MET A 442 -4.69 2.23 -23.15
CA MET A 442 -6.03 2.46 -23.71
C MET A 442 -6.17 1.84 -25.09
N LEU A 443 -5.23 2.11 -25.99
CA LEU A 443 -5.24 1.55 -27.34
C LEU A 443 -5.18 0.01 -27.32
N LEU A 444 -4.40 -0.58 -26.41
CA LEU A 444 -4.33 -2.02 -26.23
C LEU A 444 -5.68 -2.61 -25.81
N VAL A 445 -6.40 -1.96 -24.88
CA VAL A 445 -7.74 -2.38 -24.45
C VAL A 445 -8.74 -2.29 -25.61
N ILE A 446 -8.65 -1.25 -26.44
CA ILE A 446 -9.48 -1.10 -27.67
C ILE A 446 -9.15 -2.22 -28.65
N ALA A 447 -7.88 -2.46 -28.93
CA ALA A 447 -7.44 -3.50 -29.88
C ALA A 447 -7.86 -4.91 -29.45
N LYS A 448 -7.94 -5.17 -28.15
CA LYS A 448 -8.45 -6.44 -27.58
C LYS A 448 -9.98 -6.52 -27.51
N GLY A 449 -10.73 -5.49 -27.92
CA GLY A 449 -12.18 -5.47 -27.85
C GLY A 449 -12.75 -5.35 -26.41
N ALA A 450 -11.89 -5.04 -25.42
CA ALA A 450 -12.24 -5.03 -24.00
C ALA A 450 -12.79 -3.68 -23.50
N ALA A 451 -12.93 -2.68 -24.36
CA ALA A 451 -13.40 -1.33 -24.01
C ALA A 451 -14.80 -1.32 -23.37
N ARG A 452 -15.68 -2.32 -23.68
CA ARG A 452 -17.00 -2.48 -23.05
C ARG A 452 -16.89 -2.62 -21.53
N GLY A 453 -15.81 -3.23 -21.02
CA GLY A 453 -15.54 -3.33 -19.59
C GLY A 453 -15.26 -2.00 -18.89
N PHE A 454 -15.05 -0.94 -19.65
CA PHE A 454 -14.83 0.43 -19.16
C PHE A 454 -15.95 1.40 -19.58
N GLY A 455 -17.13 0.90 -19.93
CA GLY A 455 -18.26 1.70 -20.41
C GLY A 455 -18.22 2.06 -21.89
N GLY A 456 -17.32 1.44 -22.67
CA GLY A 456 -17.12 1.72 -24.09
C GLY A 456 -15.93 2.65 -24.34
N VAL A 457 -15.57 2.80 -25.63
CA VAL A 457 -14.38 3.58 -26.03
C VAL A 457 -14.47 5.03 -25.58
N TRP A 458 -15.64 5.67 -25.74
CA TRP A 458 -15.81 7.08 -25.39
C TRP A 458 -15.71 7.32 -23.89
N ALA A 459 -16.44 6.55 -23.06
CA ALA A 459 -16.39 6.66 -21.61
C ALA A 459 -14.97 6.42 -21.06
N MET A 460 -14.28 5.40 -21.60
CA MET A 460 -12.89 5.10 -21.26
C MET A 460 -11.96 6.25 -21.63
N SER A 461 -12.11 6.86 -22.81
CA SER A 461 -11.26 7.99 -23.24
C SER A 461 -11.48 9.23 -22.37
N CYS A 462 -12.74 9.55 -22.03
CA CYS A 462 -13.06 10.60 -21.07
C CYS A 462 -12.50 10.29 -19.68
N GLY A 463 -12.55 9.02 -19.26
CA GLY A 463 -11.94 8.56 -18.01
C GLY A 463 -10.43 8.76 -17.98
N VAL A 464 -9.71 8.43 -19.08
CA VAL A 464 -8.26 8.67 -19.19
C VAL A 464 -7.93 10.15 -19.11
N LEU A 465 -8.67 10.99 -19.83
CA LEU A 465 -8.47 12.44 -19.78
C LEU A 465 -8.74 13.00 -18.37
N GLY A 466 -9.85 12.60 -17.76
CA GLY A 466 -10.20 12.99 -16.38
C GLY A 466 -9.15 12.54 -15.36
N GLU A 467 -8.63 11.30 -15.50
CA GLU A 467 -7.55 10.80 -14.65
C GLU A 467 -6.26 11.63 -14.82
N ILE A 468 -5.88 11.98 -16.05
CA ILE A 468 -4.73 12.83 -16.31
C ILE A 468 -4.89 14.20 -15.63
N VAL A 469 -6.07 14.82 -15.73
CA VAL A 469 -6.34 16.12 -15.10
C VAL A 469 -6.23 16.01 -13.58
N VAL A 470 -6.92 15.03 -12.96
CA VAL A 470 -6.88 14.82 -11.50
C VAL A 470 -5.46 14.54 -11.03
N SER A 471 -4.73 13.67 -11.72
CA SER A 471 -3.34 13.33 -11.38
C SER A 471 -2.41 14.54 -11.50
N THR A 472 -2.60 15.40 -12.51
CA THR A 472 -1.81 16.62 -12.71
C THR A 472 -1.98 17.60 -11.54
N PHE A 473 -3.22 17.80 -11.05
CA PHE A 473 -3.46 18.69 -9.90
C PHE A 473 -3.02 18.07 -8.57
N LEU A 474 -3.07 16.75 -8.41
CA LEU A 474 -2.61 16.08 -7.19
C LEU A 474 -1.09 15.90 -7.13
N ALA A 475 -0.40 15.88 -8.27
CA ALA A 475 1.05 15.67 -8.32
C ALA A 475 1.85 16.69 -7.50
N PRO A 476 1.59 18.04 -7.55
CA PRO A 476 2.28 19.00 -6.72
C PRO A 476 2.02 18.82 -5.21
N VAL A 477 0.81 18.41 -4.85
CA VAL A 477 0.46 18.12 -3.44
C VAL A 477 1.29 16.93 -2.94
N ARG A 478 1.31 15.83 -3.69
CA ARG A 478 2.15 14.66 -3.37
C ARG A 478 3.64 15.02 -3.34
N MET A 479 4.12 15.79 -4.31
CA MET A 479 5.51 16.27 -4.34
C MET A 479 5.87 16.99 -3.04
N LEU A 480 5.04 17.92 -2.60
CA LEU A 480 5.28 18.70 -1.40
C LEU A 480 5.34 17.83 -0.13
N PHE A 481 4.36 16.93 0.04
CA PHE A 481 4.31 16.03 1.19
C PHE A 481 5.41 14.96 1.17
N HIS A 482 5.68 14.35 0.02
CA HIS A 482 6.78 13.38 -0.10
C HIS A 482 8.13 14.03 0.16
N SER A 483 8.37 15.25 -0.32
CA SER A 483 9.57 16.03 0.00
C SER A 483 9.69 16.27 1.50
N LEU A 484 8.60 16.68 2.16
CA LEU A 484 8.56 16.84 3.61
C LEU A 484 8.85 15.53 4.34
N PHE A 485 8.29 14.40 3.87
CA PHE A 485 8.54 13.09 4.47
C PHE A 485 9.98 12.66 4.35
N VAL A 486 10.62 12.89 3.21
CA VAL A 486 12.06 12.60 3.01
C VAL A 486 12.89 13.48 3.95
N VAL A 487 12.68 14.79 3.95
CA VAL A 487 13.45 15.73 4.78
C VAL A 487 13.27 15.42 6.27
N THR A 488 12.02 15.27 6.74
CA THR A 488 11.76 14.98 8.17
C THR A 488 12.32 13.63 8.60
N THR A 489 12.29 12.62 7.73
CA THR A 489 12.92 11.32 8.01
C THR A 489 14.43 11.47 8.11
N LEU A 490 15.10 12.20 7.20
CA LEU A 490 16.54 12.42 7.26
C LEU A 490 16.96 13.25 8.48
N LEU A 491 16.13 14.21 8.91
CA LEU A 491 16.33 15.02 10.13
C LEU A 491 16.08 14.25 11.44
N GLY A 492 15.59 13.02 11.39
CA GLY A 492 15.49 12.19 12.57
C GLY A 492 14.07 12.02 13.14
N TRP A 493 13.04 12.54 12.51
CA TRP A 493 11.66 12.42 12.98
C TRP A 493 11.07 11.05 12.63
N ARG A 494 10.72 10.29 13.67
CA ARG A 494 10.15 8.94 13.51
C ARG A 494 8.64 9.01 13.27
N VAL A 495 8.16 8.08 12.46
CA VAL A 495 6.74 7.89 12.20
C VAL A 495 6.16 6.90 13.20
N THR A 496 5.03 7.26 13.81
CA THR A 496 4.23 6.34 14.64
C THR A 496 3.23 5.58 13.76
N TRP A 497 2.95 4.33 14.14
CA TRP A 497 1.96 3.53 13.44
C TRP A 497 0.54 3.94 13.89
N SER A 498 -0.32 4.31 12.94
CA SER A 498 -1.76 4.42 13.12
C SER A 498 -2.48 3.48 12.16
N ALA A 499 -3.59 2.88 12.59
CA ALA A 499 -4.46 2.13 11.70
C ALA A 499 -5.05 3.09 10.64
N GLN A 500 -5.23 2.60 9.42
CA GLN A 500 -5.88 3.38 8.37
C GLN A 500 -7.37 3.51 8.70
N ASN A 501 -7.90 4.72 8.54
CA ASN A 501 -9.33 4.96 8.71
C ASN A 501 -10.03 4.55 7.42
N ARG A 502 -10.75 3.43 7.44
CA ARG A 502 -11.51 2.91 6.29
C ARG A 502 -13.00 3.24 6.37
N GLY A 503 -13.41 3.97 7.40
CA GLY A 503 -14.77 4.48 7.55
C GLY A 503 -15.10 5.46 6.42
N GLY A 504 -16.26 5.30 5.78
CA GLY A 504 -16.68 6.05 4.59
C GLY A 504 -16.98 7.54 4.78
N ALA A 505 -16.56 8.15 5.88
CA ALA A 505 -16.62 9.58 6.09
C ALA A 505 -15.51 10.27 5.29
N GLY A 506 -15.88 11.07 4.28
CA GLY A 506 -14.94 11.88 3.50
C GLY A 506 -14.20 12.89 4.39
N THR A 507 -13.13 13.48 3.84
CA THR A 507 -12.34 14.51 4.52
C THR A 507 -13.20 15.75 4.84
N SER A 508 -13.23 16.16 6.12
CA SER A 508 -13.91 17.39 6.53
C SER A 508 -13.10 18.63 6.07
N TRP A 509 -13.77 19.78 5.92
CA TRP A 509 -13.09 21.05 5.62
C TRP A 509 -12.07 21.42 6.71
N ALA A 510 -12.36 21.15 7.96
CA ALA A 510 -11.47 21.42 9.09
C ALA A 510 -10.21 20.55 9.03
N ASP A 511 -10.35 19.26 8.72
CA ASP A 511 -9.20 18.34 8.59
C ASP A 511 -8.37 18.70 7.35
N ALA A 512 -9.02 18.98 6.22
CA ALA A 512 -8.34 19.41 5.01
C ALA A 512 -7.56 20.71 5.24
N PHE A 513 -8.15 21.70 5.92
CA PHE A 513 -7.48 22.93 6.28
C PHE A 513 -6.27 22.66 7.19
N ARG A 514 -6.43 21.90 8.28
CA ARG A 514 -5.32 21.57 9.19
C ARG A 514 -4.15 20.89 8.48
N PHE A 515 -4.44 20.07 7.49
CA PHE A 515 -3.43 19.26 6.80
C PHE A 515 -2.75 20.03 5.67
N HIS A 516 -3.48 20.86 4.92
CA HIS A 516 -3.02 21.46 3.67
C HIS A 516 -2.79 22.98 3.71
N TRP A 517 -3.19 23.72 4.79
CA TRP A 517 -3.15 25.19 4.82
C TRP A 517 -1.79 25.80 4.44
N TRP A 518 -0.71 25.21 4.92
CA TRP A 518 0.65 25.69 4.65
C TRP A 518 1.06 25.44 3.18
N GLY A 519 0.64 24.33 2.56
CA GLY A 519 0.84 24.04 1.15
C GLY A 519 0.05 24.99 0.24
N THR A 520 -1.20 25.29 0.62
CA THR A 520 -2.04 26.29 -0.03
C THR A 520 -1.41 27.67 0.05
N LEU A 521 -0.94 28.08 1.24
CA LEU A 521 -0.26 29.36 1.43
C LEU A 521 1.02 29.45 0.58
N LEU A 522 1.82 28.36 0.55
CA LEU A 522 3.02 28.29 -0.28
C LEU A 522 2.66 28.44 -1.77
N GLY A 523 1.60 27.81 -2.25
CA GLY A 523 1.14 27.92 -3.63
C GLY A 523 0.79 29.38 -4.01
N PHE A 524 0.02 30.05 -3.17
CA PHE A 524 -0.31 31.48 -3.41
C PHE A 524 0.90 32.40 -3.30
N ALA A 525 1.75 32.23 -2.29
CA ALA A 525 2.93 33.05 -2.10
C ALA A 525 3.94 32.87 -3.24
N TRP A 526 4.24 31.63 -3.61
CA TRP A 526 5.15 31.32 -4.72
C TRP A 526 4.60 31.80 -6.06
N GLY A 527 3.33 31.48 -6.37
CA GLY A 527 2.68 31.92 -7.59
C GLY A 527 2.60 33.44 -7.68
N GLY A 528 2.23 34.14 -6.60
CA GLY A 528 2.17 35.60 -6.54
C GLY A 528 3.54 36.25 -6.73
N ALA A 529 4.58 35.73 -6.08
CA ALA A 529 5.94 36.21 -6.23
C ALA A 529 6.42 36.10 -7.69
N ILE A 530 6.23 34.94 -8.31
CA ILE A 530 6.63 34.70 -9.70
C ILE A 530 5.78 35.53 -10.67
N TRP A 531 4.48 35.69 -10.42
CA TRP A 531 3.62 36.56 -11.26
C TRP A 531 4.10 38.00 -11.30
N VAL A 532 4.51 38.55 -10.15
CA VAL A 532 5.01 39.93 -10.06
C VAL A 532 6.36 40.07 -10.76
N VAL A 533 7.27 39.10 -10.63
CA VAL A 533 8.64 39.19 -11.14
C VAL A 533 8.72 38.78 -12.61
N ASN A 534 8.13 37.64 -12.97
CA ASN A 534 8.20 37.07 -14.32
C ASN A 534 6.87 36.42 -14.74
N PRO A 535 5.89 37.19 -15.25
CA PRO A 535 4.61 36.69 -15.71
C PRO A 535 4.72 35.59 -16.79
N GLY A 536 5.75 35.65 -17.64
CA GLY A 536 6.01 34.65 -18.67
C GLY A 536 6.34 33.28 -18.07
N PHE A 537 7.21 33.27 -17.08
CA PHE A 537 7.57 32.04 -16.37
C PHE A 537 6.43 31.50 -15.49
N PHE A 538 5.56 32.37 -14.97
CA PHE A 538 4.38 31.95 -14.20
C PHE A 538 3.51 30.94 -14.97
N TRP A 539 3.29 31.12 -16.27
CA TRP A 539 2.47 30.21 -17.05
C TRP A 539 3.06 28.79 -17.15
N TRP A 540 4.39 28.68 -17.16
CA TRP A 540 5.07 27.38 -17.09
C TRP A 540 4.89 26.71 -15.72
N LEU A 541 4.83 27.50 -14.66
CA LEU A 541 4.66 27.01 -13.29
C LEU A 541 3.18 26.84 -12.89
N SER A 542 2.25 27.39 -13.68
CA SER A 542 0.83 27.49 -13.29
C SER A 542 0.17 26.17 -12.91
N PRO A 543 0.42 24.97 -13.51
CA PRO A 543 -0.19 23.73 -13.06
C PRO A 543 0.26 23.33 -11.65
N ILE A 544 1.53 23.63 -11.31
CA ILE A 544 2.10 23.35 -9.98
C ILE A 544 1.47 24.26 -8.93
N VAL A 545 1.47 25.57 -9.22
CA VAL A 545 0.87 26.60 -8.36
C VAL A 545 -0.61 26.32 -8.13
N ALA A 546 -1.36 26.01 -9.19
CA ALA A 546 -2.78 25.71 -9.11
C ALA A 546 -3.05 24.46 -8.25
N GLY A 547 -2.27 23.39 -8.42
CA GLY A 547 -2.40 22.18 -7.60
C GLY A 547 -2.15 22.45 -6.11
N LEU A 548 -1.14 23.26 -5.76
CA LEU A 548 -0.86 23.65 -4.38
C LEU A 548 -1.94 24.58 -3.81
N ALA A 549 -2.30 25.63 -4.54
CA ALA A 549 -3.30 26.61 -4.11
C ALA A 549 -4.68 25.97 -3.89
N LEU A 550 -5.04 24.97 -4.70
CA LEU A 550 -6.30 24.25 -4.61
C LEU A 550 -6.22 22.99 -3.72
N SER A 551 -5.12 22.76 -3.00
CA SER A 551 -4.92 21.50 -2.24
C SER A 551 -6.01 21.22 -1.20
N ILE A 552 -6.56 22.25 -0.53
CA ILE A 552 -7.67 22.11 0.42
C ILE A 552 -8.95 21.63 -0.27
N PRO A 553 -9.53 22.37 -1.26
CA PRO A 553 -10.74 21.90 -1.95
C PRO A 553 -10.53 20.58 -2.70
N LEU A 554 -9.37 20.35 -3.30
CA LEU A 554 -9.06 19.06 -3.94
C LEU A 554 -9.14 17.89 -2.94
N SER A 555 -8.59 18.06 -1.73
CA SER A 555 -8.67 17.02 -0.68
C SER A 555 -10.11 16.74 -0.24
N VAL A 556 -10.94 17.79 -0.06
CA VAL A 556 -12.33 17.64 0.34
C VAL A 556 -13.16 17.00 -0.79
N TRP A 557 -13.11 17.55 -1.99
CA TRP A 557 -13.98 17.09 -3.10
C TRP A 557 -13.60 15.69 -3.57
N SER A 558 -12.30 15.39 -3.69
CA SER A 558 -11.83 14.08 -4.13
C SER A 558 -12.19 12.95 -3.15
N SER A 559 -12.34 13.26 -1.85
CA SER A 559 -12.70 12.28 -0.82
C SER A 559 -14.21 11.97 -0.73
N ARG A 560 -15.07 12.76 -1.38
CA ARG A 560 -16.52 12.60 -1.27
C ARG A 560 -17.01 11.41 -2.10
N THR A 561 -17.80 10.55 -1.47
CA THR A 561 -18.48 9.42 -2.13
C THR A 561 -19.54 9.88 -3.12
N SER A 562 -20.26 10.99 -2.82
CA SER A 562 -21.25 11.56 -3.74
C SER A 562 -20.65 11.97 -5.08
N TRP A 563 -19.44 12.52 -5.11
CA TRP A 563 -18.74 12.84 -6.35
C TRP A 563 -18.26 11.59 -7.10
N GLY A 564 -17.84 10.57 -6.35
CA GLY A 564 -17.49 9.27 -6.92
C GLY A 564 -18.70 8.58 -7.56
N GLU A 565 -19.84 8.60 -6.91
CA GLU A 565 -21.10 8.05 -7.44
C GLU A 565 -21.62 8.88 -8.63
N ALA A 566 -21.56 10.20 -8.59
CA ALA A 566 -21.90 11.05 -9.72
C ALA A 566 -21.03 10.74 -10.95
N ALA A 567 -19.71 10.60 -10.77
CA ALA A 567 -18.80 10.20 -11.84
C ALA A 567 -19.18 8.83 -12.43
N LYS A 568 -19.49 7.85 -11.58
CA LYS A 568 -19.97 6.52 -12.00
C LYS A 568 -21.26 6.63 -12.83
N ASN A 569 -22.24 7.38 -12.36
CA ASN A 569 -23.52 7.55 -13.03
C ASN A 569 -23.38 8.27 -14.39
N CYS A 570 -22.38 9.15 -14.51
CA CYS A 570 -22.00 9.76 -15.79
C CYS A 570 -21.16 8.83 -16.69
N GLY A 571 -20.89 7.58 -16.28
CA GLY A 571 -20.09 6.64 -17.05
C GLY A 571 -18.59 6.87 -16.96
N LEU A 572 -18.10 7.74 -16.03
CA LEU A 572 -16.69 8.02 -15.85
C LEU A 572 -16.06 7.07 -14.83
N PHE A 573 -14.78 6.72 -15.09
CA PHE A 573 -13.98 5.84 -14.24
C PHE A 573 -14.62 4.49 -13.95
N LEU A 574 -15.35 3.94 -14.91
CA LEU A 574 -15.91 2.59 -14.84
C LEU A 574 -14.79 1.56 -15.02
N THR A 575 -14.93 0.45 -14.31
CA THR A 575 -13.99 -0.67 -14.36
C THR A 575 -14.69 -1.99 -14.65
N PRO A 576 -14.00 -2.99 -15.23
CA PRO A 576 -14.62 -4.27 -15.57
C PRO A 576 -15.39 -4.94 -14.43
N PRO A 577 -14.90 -4.95 -13.16
CA PRO A 577 -15.64 -5.52 -12.03
C PRO A 577 -16.93 -4.77 -11.67
N GLU A 578 -17.08 -3.51 -12.08
CA GLU A 578 -18.29 -2.73 -11.81
C GLU A 578 -19.37 -2.96 -12.87
N ILE A 579 -19.00 -3.37 -14.08
CA ILE A 579 -19.92 -3.70 -15.17
C ILE A 579 -20.35 -5.16 -15.07
N ARG A 580 -19.39 -6.04 -14.81
CA ARG A 580 -19.62 -7.47 -14.56
C ARG A 580 -18.81 -7.88 -13.33
N ALA A 581 -19.47 -7.83 -12.18
CA ALA A 581 -18.82 -8.15 -10.93
C ALA A 581 -18.36 -9.62 -10.93
N PRO A 582 -17.06 -9.89 -10.61
CA PRO A 582 -16.63 -11.24 -10.27
C PRO A 582 -17.43 -11.77 -9.08
N GLU A 583 -17.64 -13.08 -9.04
CA GLU A 583 -18.46 -13.73 -8.00
C GLU A 583 -17.96 -13.39 -6.59
N GLU A 584 -16.64 -13.36 -6.37
CA GLU A 584 -16.05 -13.05 -5.08
C GLU A 584 -16.27 -11.59 -4.67
N VAL A 585 -16.19 -10.65 -5.62
CA VAL A 585 -16.44 -9.23 -5.34
C VAL A 585 -17.91 -8.98 -5.04
N ALA A 586 -18.82 -9.66 -5.74
CA ALA A 586 -20.25 -9.61 -5.46
C ALA A 586 -20.59 -10.26 -4.10
N ALA A 587 -20.02 -11.43 -3.81
CA ALA A 587 -20.18 -12.12 -2.52
C ALA A 587 -19.62 -11.30 -1.35
N LEU A 588 -18.48 -10.62 -1.53
CA LEU A 588 -17.93 -9.72 -0.52
C LEU A 588 -18.92 -8.56 -0.23
N ALA A 589 -19.48 -7.94 -1.29
CA ALA A 589 -20.44 -6.86 -1.13
C ALA A 589 -21.74 -7.31 -0.42
N GLU A 590 -22.17 -8.55 -0.63
CA GLU A 590 -23.29 -9.16 0.08
C GLU A 590 -22.93 -9.46 1.54
N ASN A 591 -21.76 -10.06 1.79
CA ASN A 591 -21.30 -10.39 3.14
C ASN A 591 -21.09 -9.13 4.00
N LEU A 592 -20.66 -8.01 3.42
CA LEU A 592 -20.56 -6.71 4.10
C LEU A 592 -21.93 -6.14 4.51
N ARG A 593 -23.03 -6.52 3.83
CA ARG A 593 -24.39 -6.11 4.17
C ARG A 593 -25.04 -7.01 5.21
N ARG A 594 -24.51 -8.20 5.43
CA ARG A 594 -25.04 -9.07 6.48
C ARG A 594 -24.86 -8.36 7.82
N PRO A 595 -25.94 -8.20 8.60
CA PRO A 595 -25.78 -7.71 9.95
C PRO A 595 -24.87 -8.71 10.67
N THR A 596 -23.84 -8.22 11.36
CA THR A 596 -23.19 -9.04 12.36
C THR A 596 -24.28 -9.57 13.27
N PRO A 597 -24.32 -10.87 13.56
CA PRO A 597 -25.28 -11.41 14.49
C PRO A 597 -24.99 -10.82 15.89
N TYR A 598 -25.51 -9.64 16.12
CA TYR A 598 -25.50 -9.08 17.45
C TYR A 598 -26.60 -9.77 18.25
N SER A 599 -26.23 -10.22 19.43
CA SER A 599 -27.18 -10.69 20.44
C SER A 599 -28.35 -9.71 20.54
N PRO A 600 -29.62 -10.18 20.63
CA PRO A 600 -30.81 -9.34 20.74
C PRO A 600 -30.85 -8.49 22.01
N PHE A 601 -29.87 -8.62 22.92
CA PHE A 601 -29.77 -7.82 24.12
C PHE A 601 -29.20 -6.42 23.82
N LEU A 602 -29.70 -5.40 24.49
CA LEU A 602 -29.23 -4.01 24.48
C LEU A 602 -27.71 -3.87 24.73
N LEU A 603 -27.12 -4.87 25.38
CA LEU A 603 -25.67 -5.01 25.60
C LEU A 603 -24.86 -5.19 24.31
N SER A 604 -25.47 -5.58 23.17
CA SER A 604 -24.77 -5.79 21.90
C SER A 604 -24.15 -4.52 21.34
N ARG A 605 -24.67 -3.34 21.67
CA ARG A 605 -24.14 -2.03 21.28
C ARG A 605 -23.03 -1.51 22.22
N ARG A 606 -22.73 -2.24 23.31
CA ARG A 606 -21.74 -1.80 24.29
C ARG A 606 -20.32 -2.22 23.91
N GLN A 607 -19.38 -1.56 24.56
CA GLN A 607 -17.95 -1.78 24.33
C GLN A 607 -17.56 -3.23 24.63
N GLY A 608 -16.65 -3.81 23.86
CA GLY A 608 -16.20 -5.19 23.96
C GLY A 608 -15.71 -5.56 25.35
N PHE A 609 -15.01 -4.65 26.04
CA PHE A 609 -14.60 -4.86 27.44
C PHE A 609 -15.80 -5.14 28.35
N ILE A 610 -16.89 -4.35 28.23
CA ILE A 610 -18.14 -4.56 29.02
C ILE A 610 -18.74 -5.92 28.67
N ARG A 611 -18.79 -6.29 27.39
CA ARG A 611 -19.34 -7.59 26.97
C ARG A 611 -18.53 -8.76 27.55
N ALA A 612 -17.20 -8.67 27.53
CA ALA A 612 -16.33 -9.70 28.12
C ALA A 612 -16.47 -9.82 29.65
N VAL A 613 -16.86 -8.73 30.32
CA VAL A 613 -17.14 -8.76 31.77
C VAL A 613 -18.55 -9.25 32.05
N VAL A 614 -19.57 -8.80 31.32
CA VAL A 614 -20.97 -9.02 31.67
C VAL A 614 -21.58 -10.24 31.00
N ILE A 615 -21.31 -10.49 29.73
CA ILE A 615 -21.96 -11.58 28.97
C ILE A 615 -21.25 -12.92 29.24
N PRO A 616 -21.91 -13.92 29.86
CA PRO A 616 -21.27 -15.17 30.25
C PRO A 616 -20.62 -15.94 29.09
N SER A 617 -21.25 -15.97 27.92
CA SER A 617 -20.72 -16.65 26.73
C SER A 617 -19.44 -15.97 26.21
N VAL A 618 -19.43 -14.66 26.15
CA VAL A 618 -18.26 -13.87 25.72
C VAL A 618 -17.13 -14.00 26.75
N HIS A 619 -17.47 -13.93 28.03
CA HIS A 619 -16.54 -14.15 29.13
C HIS A 619 -15.86 -15.52 29.04
N ALA A 620 -16.66 -16.59 28.88
CA ALA A 620 -16.15 -17.96 28.77
C ALA A 620 -15.25 -18.14 27.54
N LEU A 621 -15.64 -17.59 26.39
CA LEU A 621 -14.85 -17.62 25.17
C LEU A 621 -13.52 -16.91 25.37
N HIS A 622 -13.55 -15.68 25.90
CA HIS A 622 -12.35 -14.88 26.12
C HIS A 622 -11.38 -15.59 27.09
N ILE A 623 -11.86 -16.16 28.18
CA ILE A 623 -11.04 -16.96 29.12
C ILE A 623 -10.47 -18.21 28.43
N ALA A 624 -11.28 -18.92 27.63
CA ALA A 624 -10.84 -20.11 26.93
C ALA A 624 -9.67 -19.84 25.96
N LEU A 625 -9.75 -18.75 25.21
CA LEU A 625 -8.70 -18.33 24.28
C LEU A 625 -7.44 -17.80 24.99
N ASN A 626 -7.56 -17.31 26.22
CA ASN A 626 -6.47 -16.71 26.98
C ASN A 626 -5.99 -17.56 28.17
N ARG A 627 -6.21 -18.89 28.16
CA ARG A 627 -5.92 -19.82 29.27
C ARG A 627 -4.49 -19.86 29.79
N HIS A 628 -3.51 -19.25 29.11
CA HIS A 628 -2.13 -19.27 29.57
C HIS A 628 -1.95 -18.46 30.85
N GLN A 629 -1.82 -19.18 31.97
CA GLN A 629 -1.53 -18.59 33.27
C GLN A 629 -0.17 -17.85 33.26
N ARG A 630 -0.22 -16.58 33.52
CA ARG A 630 0.97 -15.76 33.76
C ARG A 630 1.26 -15.77 35.26
N ARG A 631 2.51 -16.05 35.64
CA ARG A 631 2.96 -15.80 37.02
C ARG A 631 3.16 -14.29 37.18
N TYR A 632 2.32 -13.65 37.91
CA TYR A 632 2.44 -12.24 38.25
C TYR A 632 3.25 -12.05 39.54
N SER A 633 4.04 -10.99 39.61
CA SER A 633 4.67 -10.58 40.85
C SER A 633 3.60 -10.07 41.83
N PRO A 634 3.86 -10.09 43.15
CA PRO A 634 2.90 -9.57 44.16
C PRO A 634 2.48 -8.12 43.88
N ALA A 635 3.41 -7.29 43.37
CA ALA A 635 3.12 -5.91 43.02
C ALA A 635 2.16 -5.80 41.80
N GLN A 636 2.29 -6.69 40.82
CA GLN A 636 1.37 -6.75 39.70
C GLN A 636 -0.01 -7.20 40.11
N VAL A 637 -0.13 -8.22 40.98
CA VAL A 637 -1.41 -8.68 41.52
C VAL A 637 -2.11 -7.55 42.25
N LYS A 638 -1.39 -6.82 43.14
CA LYS A 638 -1.92 -5.69 43.85
C LYS A 638 -2.42 -4.56 42.93
N ARG A 639 -1.68 -4.32 41.85
CA ARG A 639 -2.10 -3.37 40.80
C ARG A 639 -3.39 -3.80 40.13
N MET A 640 -3.51 -5.09 39.77
CA MET A 640 -4.73 -5.63 39.14
C MET A 640 -5.94 -5.49 40.07
N GLN A 641 -5.82 -5.87 41.34
CA GLN A 641 -6.88 -5.71 42.33
C GLN A 641 -7.32 -4.25 42.47
N LYS A 642 -6.36 -3.29 42.41
CA LYS A 642 -6.71 -1.86 42.42
C LYS A 642 -7.51 -1.44 41.20
N LEU A 643 -7.17 -1.96 39.99
CA LEU A 643 -7.92 -1.68 38.75
C LEU A 643 -9.33 -2.30 38.81
N GLU A 644 -9.46 -3.52 39.35
CA GLU A 644 -10.75 -4.19 39.55
C GLU A 644 -11.64 -3.35 40.49
N ALA A 645 -11.10 -2.93 41.64
CA ALA A 645 -11.82 -2.08 42.59
C ALA A 645 -12.21 -0.72 41.97
N GLU A 646 -11.35 -0.10 41.21
CA GLU A 646 -11.65 1.14 40.49
C GLU A 646 -12.76 0.95 39.46
N ALA A 647 -12.73 -0.16 38.71
CA ALA A 647 -13.77 -0.50 37.74
C ALA A 647 -15.14 -0.70 38.38
N LEU A 648 -15.18 -1.37 39.53
CA LEU A 648 -16.43 -1.57 40.31
C LEU A 648 -16.98 -0.26 40.90
N ALA A 649 -16.11 0.54 41.49
CA ALA A 649 -16.54 1.76 42.17
C ALA A 649 -16.98 2.87 41.21
N LYS A 650 -16.28 3.05 40.08
CA LYS A 650 -16.45 4.19 39.18
C LYS A 650 -17.00 3.77 37.79
N GLY A 651 -17.22 2.49 37.56
CA GLY A 651 -17.68 1.94 36.29
C GLY A 651 -16.58 1.75 35.26
N PRO A 652 -16.91 1.06 34.13
CA PRO A 652 -15.94 0.69 33.08
C PRO A 652 -15.32 1.90 32.36
N LYS A 653 -16.00 3.04 32.32
CA LYS A 653 -15.52 4.28 31.67
C LYS A 653 -14.35 4.94 32.41
N ALA A 654 -14.17 4.66 33.70
CA ALA A 654 -13.08 5.21 34.49
C ALA A 654 -11.71 4.59 34.12
N LEU A 655 -11.71 3.39 33.55
CA LEU A 655 -10.50 2.72 33.14
C LEU A 655 -10.01 3.23 31.79
N ASP A 656 -8.73 3.57 31.71
CA ASP A 656 -8.07 3.86 30.43
C ASP A 656 -7.90 2.58 29.56
N ARG A 657 -7.53 2.75 28.32
CA ARG A 657 -7.33 1.65 27.38
C ARG A 657 -6.31 0.61 27.86
N LYS A 658 -5.25 1.06 28.56
CA LYS A 658 -4.19 0.18 29.08
C LYS A 658 -4.70 -0.66 30.25
N ALA A 659 -5.49 -0.06 31.13
CA ALA A 659 -6.10 -0.74 32.27
C ALA A 659 -7.08 -1.83 31.79
N ARG A 660 -7.98 -1.50 30.87
CA ARG A 660 -8.90 -2.49 30.24
C ARG A 660 -8.15 -3.64 29.59
N SER A 661 -7.12 -3.35 28.78
CA SER A 661 -6.27 -4.38 28.18
C SER A 661 -5.54 -5.24 29.22
N ALA A 662 -5.15 -4.65 30.35
CA ALA A 662 -4.49 -5.40 31.41
C ALA A 662 -5.46 -6.41 32.07
N ILE A 663 -6.68 -6.00 32.40
CA ILE A 663 -7.72 -6.90 32.95
C ILE A 663 -8.06 -8.01 31.97
N LEU A 664 -8.31 -7.69 30.70
CA LEU A 664 -8.56 -8.70 29.64
C LEU A 664 -7.40 -9.68 29.47
N SER A 665 -6.17 -9.24 29.70
CA SER A 665 -4.98 -10.11 29.56
C SER A 665 -4.78 -11.04 30.74
N ASP A 666 -5.53 -10.89 31.84
CA ASP A 666 -5.47 -11.75 33.03
C ASP A 666 -6.82 -12.44 33.29
N PRO A 667 -6.96 -13.72 32.89
CA PRO A 667 -8.19 -14.48 33.10
C PRO A 667 -8.70 -14.47 34.52
N ALA A 668 -7.80 -14.48 35.52
CA ALA A 668 -8.19 -14.47 36.93
C ALA A 668 -8.81 -13.15 37.36
N SER A 669 -8.23 -12.00 36.94
CA SER A 669 -8.78 -10.67 37.20
C SER A 669 -10.12 -10.47 36.50
N LEU A 670 -10.19 -10.89 35.23
CA LEU A 670 -11.43 -10.78 34.45
C LEU A 670 -12.56 -11.61 35.10
N HIS A 671 -12.24 -12.82 35.56
CA HIS A 671 -13.24 -13.69 36.23
C HIS A 671 -13.71 -13.11 37.55
N ARG A 672 -12.80 -12.59 38.39
CA ARG A 672 -13.20 -11.91 39.64
C ARG A 672 -14.11 -10.71 39.37
N LEU A 673 -13.72 -9.90 38.37
CA LEU A 673 -14.52 -8.73 38.01
C LEU A 673 -15.90 -9.15 37.45
N HIS A 674 -15.98 -10.23 36.66
CA HIS A 674 -17.25 -10.79 36.19
C HIS A 674 -18.16 -11.15 37.33
N VAL A 675 -17.69 -11.94 38.31
CA VAL A 675 -18.48 -12.35 39.46
C VAL A 675 -18.93 -11.12 40.27
N GLN A 676 -18.03 -10.22 40.61
CA GLN A 676 -18.34 -9.02 41.40
C GLN A 676 -19.33 -8.09 40.71
N VAL A 677 -19.29 -7.99 39.36
CA VAL A 677 -20.24 -7.16 38.62
C VAL A 677 -21.66 -7.79 38.64
N TRP A 678 -21.75 -9.12 38.59
CA TRP A 678 -23.03 -9.83 38.70
C TRP A 678 -23.61 -9.84 40.16
N GLU A 679 -22.77 -9.58 41.17
CA GLU A 679 -23.17 -9.43 42.56
C GLU A 679 -23.61 -7.99 42.91
N LEU A 680 -23.51 -7.02 41.96
CA LEU A 680 -23.97 -5.66 42.16
C LEU A 680 -25.51 -5.62 42.33
N GLU A 681 -25.97 -4.93 43.36
CA GLU A 681 -27.40 -4.63 43.51
C GLU A 681 -27.89 -3.71 42.39
N ASP A 682 -29.19 -3.79 42.08
CA ASP A 682 -29.82 -2.90 41.10
C ASP A 682 -29.65 -1.45 41.50
N GLY A 683 -28.99 -0.68 40.65
CA GLY A 683 -28.69 0.72 40.93
C GLY A 683 -27.76 1.37 39.91
N PRO A 684 -27.33 2.61 40.14
CA PRO A 684 -26.51 3.36 39.19
C PRO A 684 -25.18 2.68 38.83
N GLN A 685 -24.64 1.85 39.70
CA GLN A 685 -23.42 1.08 39.43
C GLN A 685 -23.70 -0.07 38.44
N ALA A 686 -24.75 -0.85 38.66
CA ALA A 686 -25.18 -1.93 37.76
C ALA A 686 -25.58 -1.37 36.40
N ALA A 687 -26.24 -0.23 36.30
CA ALA A 687 -26.61 0.47 35.08
C ALA A 687 -25.38 0.86 34.24
N GLN A 688 -24.25 1.24 34.86
CA GLN A 688 -23.01 1.55 34.11
C GLN A 688 -22.44 0.32 33.37
N TRP A 689 -22.69 -0.87 33.87
CA TRP A 689 -22.36 -2.14 33.29
C TRP A 689 -23.43 -2.66 32.29
N GLY A 690 -24.64 -2.06 32.35
CA GLY A 690 -25.78 -2.43 31.50
C GLY A 690 -26.58 -3.62 32.03
N LEU A 691 -26.51 -3.90 33.30
CA LEU A 691 -27.30 -4.95 33.96
C LEU A 691 -28.75 -4.55 34.21
N CYS A 692 -28.99 -3.23 34.39
CA CYS A 692 -30.36 -2.68 34.52
C CYS A 692 -30.75 -1.95 33.21
N PRO A 693 -32.00 -2.08 32.73
CA PRO A 693 -32.49 -1.26 31.64
C PRO A 693 -32.45 0.21 32.03
N ASP A 694 -31.87 1.03 31.21
CA ASP A 694 -31.96 2.49 31.37
C ASP A 694 -33.40 2.88 31.04
N GLU A 695 -34.14 3.45 31.99
CA GLU A 695 -35.55 3.86 31.79
C GLU A 695 -35.70 5.00 30.75
N ARG A 696 -34.63 5.33 30.03
CA ARG A 696 -34.56 6.47 29.09
C ARG A 696 -34.30 6.12 27.61
N GLU A 697 -34.52 4.86 27.22
CA GLU A 697 -34.55 4.53 25.76
C GLU A 697 -35.90 3.98 25.31
#